data_1bec19e64b8671b75fa9e50ad7a74197
#
_entry.id   1bec19e64b8671b75fa9e50ad7a74197
#
_cell.length_a   1.000
_cell.length_b   1.000
_cell.length_c   1.000
_cell.angle_alpha   90.00
_cell.angle_beta   90.00
_cell.angle_gamma   90.00
#
_symmetry.space_group_name_H-M   'P 1'
#
loop_
_entity.id
_entity.type
_entity.pdbx_description
1 polymer ?
#
loop_
_entity_poly.entity_id
_entity_poly.type
_entity_poly.pdbx_seq_one_letter_code
_entity_poly.pdbx_strand_id
1 'polypeptide(L)'
;MNTSQPANAQAILEGEALHAFMDQAHDLLQQEDETSPIAPAERQAAVMELLSQQRFAPATVSELERLHDLWLDLERPETANALLREHRDATLQHLQGDNHLLATASLALSDIQSRLRFDREGGVALLAPAADLMGRLPHTGEPYRYWNGWHYLAREAQAWELAEQGVDLQRNHERSDPDGEASPARRDARASLRKAELARLRGDLPATVRHVQAATAQLALADADQNVDFDDWLHLAREVLPLAPQSVPAVLMAAQQHLARTESPAASQAVRAHRKVHEARLQAMACHAMGQPEAALQLAELGRFGLVDDSDDAFSGLVLQWLQEAGRLADAADLALESVLHSRPGSARQGYELALRMVDSDTAHAPAWALILAWAGLDSDMQEILEDSPAAARSADDYLALARTQAPGHPLLDMIDGWRLARNHQWEQALPLLERGVGEQPRHANSELLPMLWAARFAALPAAQALQRPFPQGFGAHWCYAAGVTLDDEDDLAALMGEGRQVPDDEVREPLVQRYYEEGLARFEAFWASGQGRYKDAHLHVYSMLCNNLAIKYRSQQRYEEAAALHHKGLSSSPFAEHHDGLLWCAIRRDERPGIVTAAEQLWHFTQDYGYSRHCPTDYFPSVALALYQLGRAGEIGIWLERLDQWFEELDADEQREQRRDYLAALMSLLDFFSESHGDVVRPRLEALLPEVRALGECYTLRRLACAMESCGPIDQAVALHREAIAKLTPDDSEAEHKMARDGLQRCLKLHSDSKPWWKLW
;
A
#
# COMPACT_ATOMS: atom_id res chain seq x y z
N MET A 1 -28.37 47.20 -55.32
CA MET A 1 -28.69 47.11 -53.90
C MET A 1 -27.75 46.07 -53.32
N ASN A 2 -26.66 46.58 -52.80
CA ASN A 2 -25.66 45.71 -52.05
C ASN A 2 -26.18 45.61 -50.66
N THR A 3 -26.61 44.42 -50.23
CA THR A 3 -26.86 44.08 -48.88
C THR A 3 -25.53 43.46 -48.35
N SER A 4 -24.70 44.30 -47.74
CA SER A 4 -23.59 43.85 -46.87
C SER A 4 -24.19 43.09 -45.68
N GLN A 5 -23.95 41.77 -45.61
CA GLN A 5 -24.16 41.02 -44.40
C GLN A 5 -23.30 41.63 -43.30
N PRO A 6 -23.81 41.84 -42.08
CA PRO A 6 -22.98 42.25 -40.99
C PRO A 6 -21.97 41.12 -40.68
N ALA A 7 -20.70 41.49 -40.55
CA ALA A 7 -19.67 40.58 -40.05
C ALA A 7 -20.16 39.89 -38.77
N ASN A 8 -20.18 38.55 -38.75
CA ASN A 8 -20.49 37.77 -37.57
C ASN A 8 -19.66 38.30 -36.41
N ALA A 9 -20.30 38.91 -35.44
CA ALA A 9 -19.65 39.22 -34.16
C ALA A 9 -19.26 37.85 -33.52
N GLN A 10 -17.97 37.59 -33.44
CA GLN A 10 -17.49 36.41 -32.76
C GLN A 10 -18.08 36.37 -31.34
N ALA A 11 -18.63 35.22 -30.93
CA ALA A 11 -19.14 35.05 -29.60
C ALA A 11 -17.96 35.16 -28.58
N ILE A 12 -18.22 35.81 -27.45
CA ILE A 12 -17.27 35.89 -26.35
C ILE A 12 -17.59 34.72 -25.44
N LEU A 13 -16.58 33.87 -25.17
CA LEU A 13 -16.69 32.75 -24.23
C LEU A 13 -16.22 33.18 -22.84
N GLU A 14 -17.08 32.97 -21.83
CA GLU A 14 -16.84 33.26 -20.41
C GLU A 14 -17.51 32.20 -19.53
N GLY A 15 -17.02 32.03 -18.30
CA GLY A 15 -17.59 31.14 -17.29
C GLY A 15 -17.75 29.69 -17.78
N GLU A 16 -18.92 29.08 -17.54
CA GLU A 16 -19.19 27.67 -17.89
C GLU A 16 -18.99 27.36 -19.39
N ALA A 17 -19.32 28.30 -20.29
CA ALA A 17 -19.11 28.11 -21.72
C ALA A 17 -17.61 28.05 -22.07
N LEU A 18 -16.78 28.84 -21.39
CA LEU A 18 -15.32 28.80 -21.53
C LEU A 18 -14.74 27.50 -21.00
N HIS A 19 -15.20 27.01 -19.84
CA HIS A 19 -14.77 25.73 -19.29
C HIS A 19 -15.07 24.56 -20.21
N ALA A 20 -16.32 24.45 -20.67
CA ALA A 20 -16.73 23.39 -21.59
C ALA A 20 -15.95 23.42 -22.92
N PHE A 21 -15.61 24.61 -23.40
CA PHE A 21 -14.78 24.78 -24.60
C PHE A 21 -13.32 24.30 -24.34
N MET A 22 -12.74 24.67 -23.20
CA MET A 22 -11.38 24.24 -22.84
C MET A 22 -11.29 22.73 -22.64
N ASP A 23 -12.30 22.12 -22.02
CA ASP A 23 -12.38 20.66 -21.85
C ASP A 23 -12.42 19.97 -23.21
N GLN A 24 -13.30 20.44 -24.13
CA GLN A 24 -13.38 19.91 -25.48
C GLN A 24 -12.05 20.05 -26.25
N ALA A 25 -11.36 21.18 -26.13
CA ALA A 25 -10.08 21.40 -26.79
C ALA A 25 -8.98 20.51 -26.24
N HIS A 26 -8.96 20.32 -24.93
CA HIS A 26 -7.99 19.45 -24.23
C HIS A 26 -8.22 17.98 -24.58
N ASP A 27 -9.47 17.51 -24.56
CA ASP A 27 -9.83 16.16 -24.95
C ASP A 27 -9.41 15.86 -26.40
N LEU A 28 -9.58 16.83 -27.31
CA LEU A 28 -9.10 16.66 -28.68
C LEU A 28 -7.58 16.55 -28.80
N LEU A 29 -6.82 17.23 -27.94
CA LEU A 29 -5.37 17.15 -27.95
C LEU A 29 -4.85 15.86 -27.31
N GLN A 30 -5.53 15.38 -26.25
CA GLN A 30 -5.10 14.23 -25.46
C GLN A 30 -5.63 12.88 -25.94
N GLN A 31 -6.46 12.82 -26.99
CA GLN A 31 -6.93 11.54 -27.54
C GLN A 31 -5.75 10.71 -28.06
N GLU A 32 -5.14 9.93 -27.17
CA GLU A 32 -4.14 8.89 -27.49
C GLU A 32 -4.76 7.57 -27.97
N ASP A 33 -6.05 7.58 -28.28
CA ASP A 33 -6.79 6.37 -28.62
C ASP A 33 -6.28 5.80 -29.95
N GLU A 34 -5.70 4.59 -29.92
CA GLU A 34 -5.24 3.84 -31.09
C GLU A 34 -6.35 3.65 -32.14
N THR A 35 -7.60 3.89 -31.73
CA THR A 35 -8.79 3.83 -32.59
C THR A 35 -9.12 5.16 -33.27
N SER A 36 -8.44 6.27 -32.92
CA SER A 36 -8.73 7.58 -33.53
C SER A 36 -8.06 7.70 -34.90
N PRO A 37 -8.83 7.91 -35.97
CA PRO A 37 -8.30 8.02 -37.33
C PRO A 37 -7.56 9.36 -37.58
N ILE A 38 -7.48 10.26 -36.59
CA ILE A 38 -6.97 11.62 -36.76
C ILE A 38 -5.54 11.73 -36.29
N ALA A 39 -4.62 12.09 -37.19
CA ALA A 39 -3.21 12.31 -36.87
C ALA A 39 -3.01 13.47 -35.85
N PRO A 40 -1.98 13.43 -34.99
CA PRO A 40 -1.71 14.50 -34.00
C PRO A 40 -1.66 15.91 -34.59
N ALA A 41 -1.05 16.05 -35.76
CA ALA A 41 -0.97 17.33 -36.45
C ALA A 41 -2.36 17.87 -36.94
N GLU A 42 -3.27 16.98 -37.33
CA GLU A 42 -4.62 17.35 -37.72
C GLU A 42 -5.45 17.73 -36.49
N ARG A 43 -5.26 17.08 -35.35
CA ARG A 43 -5.89 17.46 -34.07
C ARG A 43 -5.47 18.85 -33.62
N GLN A 44 -4.15 19.13 -33.65
CA GLN A 44 -3.63 20.47 -33.36
C GLN A 44 -4.22 21.54 -34.30
N ALA A 45 -4.33 21.23 -35.60
CA ALA A 45 -4.93 22.14 -36.57
C ALA A 45 -6.42 22.39 -36.28
N ALA A 46 -7.18 21.37 -35.92
CA ALA A 46 -8.59 21.49 -35.57
C ALA A 46 -8.79 22.34 -34.30
N VAL A 47 -7.98 22.13 -33.25
CA VAL A 47 -8.04 22.96 -32.04
C VAL A 47 -7.64 24.41 -32.35
N MET A 48 -6.61 24.63 -33.16
CA MET A 48 -6.23 25.99 -33.59
C MET A 48 -7.37 26.70 -34.37
N GLU A 49 -8.07 25.99 -35.22
CA GLU A 49 -9.23 26.54 -35.96
C GLU A 49 -10.34 26.91 -34.97
N LEU A 50 -10.67 26.05 -34.01
CA LEU A 50 -11.66 26.33 -32.96
C LEU A 50 -11.28 27.58 -32.15
N LEU A 51 -10.02 27.69 -31.70
CA LEU A 51 -9.52 28.82 -30.95
C LEU A 51 -9.60 30.14 -31.77
N SER A 52 -9.28 30.07 -33.05
CA SER A 52 -9.28 31.27 -33.93
C SER A 52 -10.66 31.87 -34.18
N GLN A 53 -11.70 31.06 -33.97
CA GLN A 53 -13.10 31.47 -34.19
C GLN A 53 -13.76 32.13 -32.98
N GLN A 54 -13.08 32.12 -31.82
CA GLN A 54 -13.63 32.58 -30.55
C GLN A 54 -12.88 33.78 -30.00
N ARG A 55 -13.55 34.52 -29.10
CA ARG A 55 -12.95 35.51 -28.21
C ARG A 55 -13.14 35.01 -26.78
N PHE A 56 -12.14 35.25 -25.94
CA PHE A 56 -12.11 34.75 -24.57
C PHE A 56 -12.14 35.91 -23.58
N ALA A 57 -12.91 35.77 -22.50
CA ALA A 57 -12.96 36.69 -21.39
C ALA A 57 -12.76 35.88 -20.06
N PRO A 58 -11.55 35.41 -19.76
CA PRO A 58 -11.30 34.66 -18.55
C PRO A 58 -11.53 35.55 -17.32
N ALA A 59 -12.43 35.13 -16.43
CA ALA A 59 -12.78 35.84 -15.21
C ALA A 59 -11.88 35.42 -14.03
N THR A 60 -11.30 34.24 -14.10
CA THR A 60 -10.45 33.66 -13.03
C THR A 60 -9.03 33.40 -13.51
N VAL A 61 -8.10 33.31 -12.54
CA VAL A 61 -6.69 32.96 -12.81
C VAL A 61 -6.59 31.58 -13.44
N SER A 62 -7.35 30.62 -12.93
CA SER A 62 -7.36 29.23 -13.45
C SER A 62 -7.82 29.16 -14.91
N GLU A 63 -8.85 29.92 -15.30
CA GLU A 63 -9.27 30.00 -16.68
C GLU A 63 -8.17 30.58 -17.59
N LEU A 64 -7.50 31.63 -17.11
CA LEU A 64 -6.43 32.27 -17.86
C LEU A 64 -5.21 31.35 -18.02
N GLU A 65 -4.84 30.63 -16.97
CA GLU A 65 -3.74 29.64 -17.00
C GLU A 65 -4.07 28.49 -17.97
N ARG A 66 -5.26 27.92 -17.89
CA ARG A 66 -5.67 26.82 -18.80
C ARG A 66 -5.65 27.26 -20.28
N LEU A 67 -6.11 28.48 -20.59
CA LEU A 67 -5.99 29.02 -21.92
C LEU A 67 -4.54 29.26 -22.35
N HIS A 68 -3.71 29.74 -21.45
CA HIS A 68 -2.28 29.91 -21.69
C HIS A 68 -1.61 28.56 -22.00
N ASP A 69 -1.85 27.54 -21.19
CA ASP A 69 -1.27 26.21 -21.36
C ASP A 69 -1.73 25.57 -22.67
N LEU A 70 -3.00 25.71 -23.04
CA LEU A 70 -3.51 25.24 -24.31
C LEU A 70 -2.77 25.86 -25.52
N TRP A 71 -2.41 27.15 -25.44
CA TRP A 71 -1.60 27.78 -26.49
C TRP A 71 -0.14 27.31 -26.44
N LEU A 72 0.39 26.95 -25.28
CA LEU A 72 1.72 26.35 -25.18
C LEU A 72 1.78 24.96 -25.78
N ASP A 73 0.76 24.13 -25.56
CA ASP A 73 0.62 22.78 -26.12
C ASP A 73 0.48 22.82 -27.65
N LEU A 74 -0.10 23.88 -28.18
CA LEU A 74 -0.16 24.16 -29.62
C LEU A 74 1.15 24.77 -30.17
N GLU A 75 2.20 24.85 -29.41
CA GLU A 75 3.50 25.46 -29.78
C GLU A 75 3.37 26.93 -30.20
N ARG A 76 2.48 27.72 -29.56
CA ARG A 76 2.22 29.12 -29.79
C ARG A 76 2.54 30.01 -28.56
N PRO A 77 3.78 30.02 -28.08
CA PRO A 77 4.13 30.71 -26.82
C PRO A 77 3.98 32.24 -26.90
N GLU A 78 4.13 32.85 -28.08
CA GLU A 78 3.89 34.28 -28.26
C GLU A 78 2.42 34.64 -28.06
N THR A 79 1.52 33.78 -28.55
CA THR A 79 0.05 33.96 -28.40
C THR A 79 -0.35 33.74 -26.96
N ALA A 80 0.17 32.70 -26.31
CA ALA A 80 -0.03 32.43 -24.89
C ALA A 80 0.37 33.64 -24.03
N ASN A 81 1.54 34.21 -24.29
CA ASN A 81 2.03 35.39 -23.58
C ASN A 81 1.20 36.66 -23.87
N ALA A 82 0.73 36.84 -25.09
CA ALA A 82 -0.14 37.97 -25.43
C ALA A 82 -1.49 37.91 -24.69
N LEU A 83 -2.07 36.72 -24.58
CA LEU A 83 -3.30 36.46 -23.83
C LEU A 83 -3.10 36.77 -22.32
N LEU A 84 -2.00 36.34 -21.72
CA LEU A 84 -1.71 36.68 -20.33
C LEU A 84 -1.65 38.19 -20.10
N ARG A 85 -0.98 38.94 -20.97
CA ARG A 85 -0.89 40.41 -20.85
C ARG A 85 -2.20 41.11 -21.04
N GLU A 86 -3.04 40.61 -21.93
CA GLU A 86 -4.37 41.23 -22.22
C GLU A 86 -5.33 41.08 -21.02
N HIS A 87 -5.32 39.93 -20.36
CA HIS A 87 -6.32 39.60 -19.35
C HIS A 87 -5.83 39.66 -17.90
N ARG A 88 -4.53 39.71 -17.65
CA ARG A 88 -3.92 39.66 -16.30
C ARG A 88 -4.53 40.62 -15.30
N ASP A 89 -4.60 41.91 -15.66
CA ASP A 89 -5.10 42.96 -14.75
C ASP A 89 -6.56 42.78 -14.41
N ALA A 90 -7.36 42.30 -15.37
CA ALA A 90 -8.78 42.02 -15.16
C ALA A 90 -8.99 40.85 -14.21
N THR A 91 -8.23 39.77 -14.36
CA THR A 91 -8.32 38.58 -13.48
C THR A 91 -7.83 38.86 -12.08
N LEU A 92 -6.85 39.74 -11.86
CA LEU A 92 -6.30 40.09 -10.56
C LEU A 92 -7.10 41.15 -9.79
N GLN A 93 -7.91 41.98 -10.48
CA GLN A 93 -8.55 43.17 -9.86
C GLN A 93 -9.51 42.85 -8.70
N HIS A 94 -10.07 41.65 -8.66
CA HIS A 94 -11.04 41.24 -7.64
C HIS A 94 -10.39 40.48 -6.47
N LEU A 95 -9.09 40.15 -6.56
CA LEU A 95 -8.35 39.42 -5.55
C LEU A 95 -7.67 40.36 -4.55
N GLN A 96 -7.59 39.94 -3.29
CA GLN A 96 -6.96 40.72 -2.21
C GLN A 96 -6.08 39.82 -1.32
N GLY A 97 -5.14 40.45 -0.62
CA GLY A 97 -4.27 39.75 0.34
C GLY A 97 -3.49 38.61 -0.29
N ASP A 98 -3.44 37.47 0.39
CA ASP A 98 -2.67 36.30 0.00
C ASP A 98 -3.13 35.72 -1.33
N ASN A 99 -4.42 35.71 -1.60
CA ASN A 99 -4.96 35.24 -2.88
C ASN A 99 -4.48 36.08 -4.07
N HIS A 100 -4.37 37.39 -3.92
CA HIS A 100 -3.81 38.26 -4.95
C HIS A 100 -2.31 37.97 -5.16
N LEU A 101 -1.59 37.72 -4.07
CA LEU A 101 -0.15 37.43 -4.13
C LEU A 101 0.13 36.09 -4.83
N LEU A 102 -0.62 35.04 -4.45
CA LEU A 102 -0.52 33.70 -5.06
C LEU A 102 -0.88 33.75 -6.56
N ALA A 103 -1.96 34.39 -6.92
CA ALA A 103 -2.37 34.58 -8.31
C ALA A 103 -1.33 35.34 -9.13
N THR A 104 -0.74 36.39 -8.55
CA THR A 104 0.33 37.16 -9.20
C THR A 104 1.57 36.31 -9.44
N ALA A 105 1.93 35.45 -8.49
CA ALA A 105 3.04 34.53 -8.60
C ALA A 105 2.80 33.48 -9.71
N SER A 106 1.61 32.89 -9.76
CA SER A 106 1.23 31.92 -10.78
C SER A 106 1.33 32.50 -12.19
N LEU A 107 0.68 33.65 -12.43
CA LEU A 107 0.74 34.32 -13.72
C LEU A 107 2.16 34.81 -14.09
N ALA A 108 3.02 35.12 -13.11
CA ALA A 108 4.42 35.46 -13.37
C ALA A 108 5.20 34.22 -13.86
N LEU A 109 4.96 33.04 -13.28
CA LEU A 109 5.58 31.78 -13.74
C LEU A 109 5.12 31.45 -15.17
N SER A 110 3.85 31.59 -15.48
CA SER A 110 3.29 31.39 -16.83
C SER A 110 3.90 32.38 -17.86
N ASP A 111 4.10 33.66 -17.49
CA ASP A 111 4.77 34.65 -18.35
C ASP A 111 6.25 34.24 -18.61
N ILE A 112 6.95 33.79 -17.59
CA ILE A 112 8.34 33.32 -17.75
C ILE A 112 8.38 32.08 -18.65
N GLN A 113 7.51 31.10 -18.40
CA GLN A 113 7.43 29.84 -19.16
C GLN A 113 7.23 30.10 -20.66
N SER A 114 6.26 30.92 -21.02
CA SER A 114 6.01 31.25 -22.42
C SER A 114 7.19 32.00 -23.04
N ARG A 115 7.76 33.00 -22.33
CA ARG A 115 8.88 33.78 -22.85
C ARG A 115 10.15 32.95 -23.08
N LEU A 116 10.46 32.03 -22.21
CA LEU A 116 11.63 31.14 -22.38
C LEU A 116 11.58 30.37 -23.72
N ARG A 117 10.40 30.15 -24.29
CA ARG A 117 10.21 29.47 -25.58
C ARG A 117 10.35 30.37 -26.80
N PHE A 118 10.06 31.68 -26.72
CA PHE A 118 10.12 32.60 -27.88
C PHE A 118 11.02 33.84 -27.68
N ASP A 119 11.22 34.28 -26.43
CA ASP A 119 12.08 35.44 -26.04
C ASP A 119 12.88 35.03 -24.80
N ARG A 120 13.88 34.17 -25.01
CA ARG A 120 14.67 33.60 -23.91
C ARG A 120 15.33 34.65 -23.03
N GLU A 121 15.88 35.71 -23.60
CA GLU A 121 16.52 36.79 -22.84
C GLU A 121 15.49 37.51 -21.97
N GLY A 122 14.33 37.82 -22.51
CA GLY A 122 13.21 38.40 -21.75
C GLY A 122 12.70 37.50 -20.66
N GLY A 123 12.60 36.16 -20.90
CA GLY A 123 12.23 35.18 -19.89
C GLY A 123 13.25 35.11 -18.74
N VAL A 124 14.54 35.03 -19.05
CA VAL A 124 15.62 35.01 -18.03
C VAL A 124 15.61 36.30 -17.19
N ALA A 125 15.37 37.47 -17.82
CA ALA A 125 15.31 38.74 -17.10
C ALA A 125 14.17 38.82 -16.07
N LEU A 126 13.11 38.04 -16.23
CA LEU A 126 11.96 37.97 -15.28
C LEU A 126 12.23 37.04 -14.09
N LEU A 127 13.18 36.12 -14.17
CA LEU A 127 13.45 35.17 -13.10
C LEU A 127 13.81 35.82 -11.76
N ALA A 128 14.71 36.83 -11.78
CA ALA A 128 15.15 37.52 -10.55
C ALA A 128 14.01 38.33 -9.89
N PRO A 129 13.21 39.13 -10.61
CA PRO A 129 12.01 39.78 -10.07
C PRO A 129 10.97 38.77 -9.53
N ALA A 130 10.81 37.63 -10.17
CA ALA A 130 9.90 36.58 -9.71
C ALA A 130 10.38 35.95 -8.38
N ALA A 131 11.69 35.80 -8.17
CA ALA A 131 12.22 35.29 -6.90
C ALA A 131 11.85 36.19 -5.71
N ASP A 132 11.88 37.52 -5.87
CA ASP A 132 11.41 38.46 -4.85
C ASP A 132 9.90 38.31 -4.56
N LEU A 133 9.13 38.00 -5.58
CA LEU A 133 7.68 37.73 -5.44
C LEU A 133 7.46 36.41 -4.68
N MET A 134 8.16 35.32 -5.06
CA MET A 134 8.10 34.02 -4.36
C MET A 134 8.50 34.14 -2.89
N GLY A 135 9.49 34.96 -2.56
CA GLY A 135 9.93 35.21 -1.18
C GLY A 135 8.89 35.90 -0.29
N ARG A 136 7.81 36.45 -0.86
CA ARG A 136 6.71 37.10 -0.13
C ARG A 136 5.46 36.23 -0.01
N LEU A 137 5.47 35.02 -0.57
CA LEU A 137 4.33 34.11 -0.49
C LEU A 137 4.06 33.71 0.97
N PRO A 138 2.79 33.49 1.35
CA PRO A 138 2.44 33.05 2.69
C PRO A 138 3.03 31.66 2.97
N HIS A 139 3.35 31.38 4.24
CA HIS A 139 3.88 30.08 4.68
C HIS A 139 2.81 28.99 4.83
N THR A 140 1.54 29.36 4.76
CA THR A 140 0.40 28.46 4.85
C THR A 140 -0.14 28.10 3.47
N GLY A 141 -0.48 26.84 3.22
CA GLY A 141 -1.00 26.35 1.95
C GLY A 141 0.02 25.58 1.11
N GLU A 142 -0.10 25.59 -0.21
CA GLU A 142 0.83 24.92 -1.15
C GLU A 142 1.83 25.89 -1.83
N PRO A 143 2.61 26.72 -1.09
CA PRO A 143 3.58 27.62 -1.71
C PRO A 143 4.74 26.85 -2.36
N TYR A 144 4.95 25.59 -1.97
CA TYR A 144 5.92 24.67 -2.52
C TYR A 144 5.87 24.56 -4.05
N ARG A 145 4.67 24.51 -4.64
CA ARG A 145 4.50 24.39 -6.11
C ARG A 145 5.09 25.61 -6.86
N TYR A 146 5.01 26.80 -6.28
CA TYR A 146 5.53 28.03 -6.91
C TYR A 146 7.05 28.04 -6.91
N TRP A 147 7.68 27.65 -5.81
CA TRP A 147 9.14 27.52 -5.73
C TRP A 147 9.66 26.44 -6.68
N ASN A 148 8.95 25.33 -6.77
CA ASN A 148 9.29 24.24 -7.68
C ASN A 148 9.18 24.68 -9.14
N GLY A 149 8.09 25.35 -9.50
CA GLY A 149 7.87 25.89 -10.83
C GLY A 149 8.98 26.90 -11.19
N TRP A 150 9.29 27.83 -10.29
CA TRP A 150 10.35 28.81 -10.51
C TRP A 150 11.72 28.16 -10.66
N HIS A 151 12.06 27.21 -9.82
CA HIS A 151 13.32 26.45 -9.91
C HIS A 151 13.42 25.70 -11.25
N TYR A 152 12.34 25.05 -11.69
CA TYR A 152 12.29 24.37 -12.98
C TYR A 152 12.56 25.34 -14.13
N LEU A 153 11.92 26.49 -14.16
CA LEU A 153 12.11 27.51 -15.20
C LEU A 153 13.54 28.07 -15.19
N ALA A 154 14.11 28.34 -14.02
CA ALA A 154 15.49 28.80 -13.91
C ALA A 154 16.50 27.75 -14.44
N ARG A 155 16.20 26.44 -14.17
CA ARG A 155 16.99 25.30 -14.68
C ARG A 155 16.86 25.17 -16.19
N GLU A 156 15.67 25.25 -16.75
CA GLU A 156 15.41 25.19 -18.19
C GLU A 156 16.07 26.35 -18.92
N ALA A 157 16.05 27.54 -18.32
CA ALA A 157 16.74 28.71 -18.79
C ALA A 157 18.29 28.61 -18.73
N GLN A 158 18.81 27.59 -18.04
CA GLN A 158 20.24 27.45 -17.69
C GLN A 158 20.77 28.63 -16.85
N ALA A 159 19.90 29.29 -16.11
CA ALA A 159 20.24 30.38 -15.17
C ALA A 159 20.66 29.76 -13.82
N TRP A 160 21.79 29.05 -13.84
CA TRP A 160 22.25 28.16 -12.77
C TRP A 160 22.36 28.81 -11.41
N GLU A 161 22.90 30.04 -11.35
CA GLU A 161 23.06 30.79 -10.10
C GLU A 161 21.72 31.13 -9.47
N LEU A 162 20.74 31.52 -10.31
CA LEU A 162 19.36 31.73 -9.86
C LEU A 162 18.69 30.42 -9.42
N ALA A 163 18.90 29.33 -10.16
CA ALA A 163 18.37 28.03 -9.79
C ALA A 163 18.92 27.56 -8.44
N GLU A 164 20.22 27.74 -8.14
CA GLU A 164 20.80 27.45 -6.83
C GLU A 164 20.26 28.36 -5.72
N GLN A 165 20.12 29.67 -6.01
CA GLN A 165 19.50 30.61 -5.09
C GLN A 165 18.05 30.17 -4.74
N GLY A 166 17.29 29.69 -5.73
CA GLY A 166 15.95 29.20 -5.54
C GLY A 166 15.88 28.00 -4.60
N VAL A 167 16.83 27.07 -4.69
CA VAL A 167 16.93 25.95 -3.76
C VAL A 167 17.10 26.44 -2.31
N ASP A 168 17.97 27.44 -2.09
CA ASP A 168 18.19 27.99 -0.74
C ASP A 168 16.98 28.77 -0.22
N LEU A 169 16.31 29.54 -1.08
CA LEU A 169 15.11 30.28 -0.71
C LEU A 169 13.96 29.32 -0.37
N GLN A 170 13.75 28.28 -1.16
CA GLN A 170 12.75 27.25 -0.88
C GLN A 170 13.04 26.56 0.45
N ARG A 171 14.28 26.11 0.68
CA ARG A 171 14.69 25.50 1.95
C ARG A 171 14.40 26.40 3.15
N ASN A 172 14.69 27.71 3.03
CA ASN A 172 14.46 28.67 4.11
C ASN A 172 12.96 28.91 4.34
N HIS A 173 12.15 28.89 3.28
CA HIS A 173 10.70 28.98 3.38
C HIS A 173 10.11 27.74 4.08
N GLU A 174 10.50 26.54 3.69
CA GLU A 174 10.09 25.28 4.32
C GLU A 174 10.52 25.20 5.80
N ARG A 175 11.62 25.84 6.21
CA ARG A 175 12.06 25.92 7.62
C ARG A 175 11.19 26.82 8.49
N SER A 176 10.55 27.81 7.90
CA SER A 176 9.68 28.73 8.64
C SER A 176 8.23 28.27 8.71
N ASP A 177 7.90 27.16 8.06
CA ASP A 177 6.59 26.52 8.17
C ASP A 177 6.50 25.72 9.49
N PRO A 178 5.66 26.16 10.45
CA PRO A 178 5.51 25.46 11.72
C PRO A 178 4.81 24.10 11.61
N ASP A 179 4.00 23.92 10.56
CA ASP A 179 3.21 22.71 10.30
C ASP A 179 3.90 21.77 9.29
N GLY A 180 5.16 22.08 8.92
CA GLY A 180 5.92 21.31 7.93
C GLY A 180 6.21 19.89 8.38
N GLU A 181 5.68 18.91 7.65
CA GLU A 181 5.82 17.47 7.93
C GLU A 181 7.27 16.96 7.81
N ALA A 182 8.10 17.61 7.01
CA ALA A 182 9.47 17.14 6.77
C ALA A 182 10.43 17.56 7.88
N SER A 183 11.18 16.58 8.43
CA SER A 183 12.25 16.88 9.39
C SER A 183 13.29 17.86 8.82
N PRO A 184 13.95 18.69 9.65
CA PRO A 184 15.01 19.59 9.22
C PRO A 184 16.12 18.89 8.42
N ALA A 185 16.49 17.68 8.81
CA ALA A 185 17.50 16.87 8.13
C ALA A 185 17.07 16.46 6.73
N ARG A 186 15.83 16.01 6.54
CA ARG A 186 15.26 15.67 5.23
C ARG A 186 15.23 16.88 4.29
N ARG A 187 14.80 18.03 4.79
CA ARG A 187 14.75 19.28 4.00
C ARG A 187 16.14 19.74 3.54
N ASP A 188 17.11 19.73 4.44
CA ASP A 188 18.48 20.15 4.12
C ASP A 188 19.15 19.14 3.18
N ALA A 189 18.91 17.84 3.33
CA ALA A 189 19.39 16.82 2.40
C ALA A 189 18.78 16.98 1.00
N ARG A 190 17.46 17.19 0.90
CA ARG A 190 16.76 17.46 -0.36
C ARG A 190 17.32 18.70 -1.08
N ALA A 191 17.54 19.78 -0.35
CA ALA A 191 18.14 21.00 -0.93
C ALA A 191 19.55 20.72 -1.49
N SER A 192 20.35 19.95 -0.77
CA SER A 192 21.70 19.57 -1.24
C SER A 192 21.65 18.65 -2.46
N LEU A 193 20.69 17.73 -2.56
CA LEU A 193 20.49 16.90 -3.75
C LEU A 193 20.10 17.73 -4.98
N ARG A 194 19.20 18.69 -4.85
CA ARG A 194 18.86 19.61 -5.95
C ARG A 194 20.07 20.39 -6.45
N LYS A 195 20.95 20.83 -5.54
CA LYS A 195 22.22 21.45 -5.93
C LYS A 195 23.17 20.45 -6.62
N ALA A 196 23.18 19.19 -6.20
CA ALA A 196 23.94 18.15 -6.90
C ALA A 196 23.43 17.94 -8.33
N GLU A 197 22.11 17.93 -8.54
CA GLU A 197 21.49 17.87 -9.87
C GLU A 197 21.91 19.04 -10.74
N LEU A 198 21.82 20.26 -10.23
CA LEU A 198 22.27 21.47 -10.97
C LEU A 198 23.74 21.41 -11.34
N ALA A 199 24.61 20.98 -10.41
CA ALA A 199 26.05 20.80 -10.68
C ALA A 199 26.27 19.71 -11.77
N ARG A 200 25.51 18.62 -11.74
CA ARG A 200 25.57 17.56 -12.74
C ARG A 200 25.17 18.05 -14.13
N LEU A 201 24.10 18.85 -14.23
CA LEU A 201 23.64 19.44 -15.48
C LEU A 201 24.65 20.43 -16.06
N ARG A 202 25.43 21.10 -15.22
CA ARG A 202 26.57 21.95 -15.63
C ARG A 202 27.80 21.15 -16.07
N GLY A 203 27.85 19.86 -15.82
CA GLY A 203 29.04 19.03 -16.01
C GLY A 203 30.06 19.13 -14.90
N ASP A 204 29.76 19.80 -13.77
CA ASP A 204 30.66 19.96 -12.60
C ASP A 204 30.56 18.75 -11.68
N LEU A 205 31.18 17.63 -12.06
CA LEU A 205 31.20 16.40 -11.28
C LEU A 205 31.81 16.58 -9.87
N PRO A 206 32.89 17.35 -9.65
CA PRO A 206 33.37 17.61 -8.30
C PRO A 206 32.35 18.32 -7.41
N ALA A 207 31.61 19.30 -7.93
CA ALA A 207 30.52 19.95 -7.18
C ALA A 207 29.37 18.98 -6.90
N THR A 208 28.97 18.17 -7.88
CA THR A 208 27.96 17.11 -7.71
C THR A 208 28.31 16.24 -6.52
N VAL A 209 29.53 15.69 -6.47
CA VAL A 209 29.98 14.82 -5.36
C VAL A 209 29.97 15.56 -4.02
N ARG A 210 30.45 16.84 -3.98
CA ARG A 210 30.37 17.63 -2.73
C ARG A 210 28.98 17.83 -2.22
N HIS A 211 28.01 18.10 -3.09
CA HIS A 211 26.60 18.28 -2.69
C HIS A 211 25.95 16.97 -2.26
N VAL A 212 26.28 15.83 -2.89
CA VAL A 212 25.87 14.51 -2.43
C VAL A 212 26.42 14.21 -1.03
N GLN A 213 27.70 14.52 -0.78
CA GLN A 213 28.30 14.35 0.55
C GLN A 213 27.63 15.25 1.59
N ALA A 214 27.25 16.48 1.22
CA ALA A 214 26.52 17.38 2.10
C ALA A 214 25.14 16.82 2.44
N ALA A 215 24.39 16.33 1.45
CA ALA A 215 23.07 15.67 1.67
C ALA A 215 23.20 14.48 2.62
N THR A 216 24.18 13.62 2.39
CA THR A 216 24.46 12.45 3.23
C THR A 216 24.78 12.86 4.68
N ALA A 217 25.64 13.89 4.84
CA ALA A 217 26.02 14.38 6.17
C ALA A 217 24.83 15.01 6.92
N GLN A 218 23.97 15.74 6.23
CA GLN A 218 22.77 16.36 6.82
C GLN A 218 21.77 15.33 7.31
N LEU A 219 21.50 14.29 6.52
CA LEU A 219 20.62 13.20 6.94
C LEU A 219 21.25 12.39 8.10
N ALA A 220 22.57 12.20 8.09
CA ALA A 220 23.29 11.51 9.16
C ALA A 220 23.32 12.27 10.50
N LEU A 221 23.08 13.59 10.50
CA LEU A 221 23.00 14.41 11.71
C LEU A 221 21.61 14.40 12.36
N ALA A 222 20.62 13.76 11.74
CA ALA A 222 19.29 13.65 12.31
C ALA A 222 19.35 12.91 13.66
N ASP A 223 18.67 13.48 14.65
CA ASP A 223 18.45 12.85 15.96
C ASP A 223 17.27 11.88 15.89
N ALA A 224 17.13 11.01 16.90
CA ALA A 224 16.05 10.04 16.99
C ALA A 224 14.64 10.69 16.91
N ASP A 225 14.50 11.90 17.43
CA ASP A 225 13.23 12.66 17.41
C ASP A 225 12.83 13.15 16.00
N GLN A 226 13.74 13.13 15.03
CA GLN A 226 13.48 13.57 13.66
C GLN A 226 12.93 12.44 12.76
N ASN A 227 12.74 11.26 13.31
CA ASN A 227 12.11 10.10 12.68
C ASN A 227 12.65 9.78 11.25
N VAL A 228 13.98 9.89 11.08
CA VAL A 228 14.65 9.48 9.84
C VAL A 228 14.84 7.97 9.85
N ASP A 229 14.19 7.29 8.94
CA ASP A 229 14.18 5.83 8.83
C ASP A 229 15.05 5.30 7.66
N PHE A 230 14.95 4.00 7.42
CA PHE A 230 15.68 3.35 6.33
C PHE A 230 15.20 3.78 4.95
N ASP A 231 13.92 4.07 4.79
CA ASP A 231 13.34 4.46 3.49
C ASP A 231 13.83 5.83 3.04
N ASP A 232 14.07 6.75 3.97
CA ASP A 232 14.71 8.03 3.67
C ASP A 232 16.12 7.83 3.08
N TRP A 233 16.87 6.88 3.63
CA TRP A 233 18.20 6.55 3.14
C TRP A 233 18.16 5.84 1.78
N LEU A 234 17.18 4.97 1.56
CA LEU A 234 16.97 4.35 0.25
C LEU A 234 16.60 5.40 -0.80
N HIS A 235 15.71 6.32 -0.44
CA HIS A 235 15.35 7.44 -1.31
C HIS A 235 16.58 8.29 -1.67
N LEU A 236 17.36 8.70 -0.67
CA LEU A 236 18.61 9.42 -0.89
C LEU A 236 19.56 8.65 -1.83
N ALA A 237 19.75 7.35 -1.61
CA ALA A 237 20.64 6.54 -2.42
C ALA A 237 20.14 6.39 -3.88
N ARG A 238 18.82 6.27 -4.08
CA ARG A 238 18.18 6.24 -5.41
C ARG A 238 18.38 7.55 -6.17
N GLU A 239 18.20 8.69 -5.50
CA GLU A 239 18.44 10.01 -6.08
C GLU A 239 19.93 10.27 -6.41
N VAL A 240 20.84 9.74 -5.59
CA VAL A 240 22.29 9.85 -5.80
C VAL A 240 22.78 8.98 -6.97
N LEU A 241 22.16 7.85 -7.22
CA LEU A 241 22.56 6.87 -8.23
C LEU A 241 22.76 7.48 -9.63
N PRO A 242 21.81 8.23 -10.22
CA PRO A 242 22.00 8.87 -11.53
C PRO A 242 22.97 10.06 -11.50
N LEU A 243 23.19 10.66 -10.34
CA LEU A 243 24.04 11.85 -10.18
C LEU A 243 25.52 11.49 -10.00
N ALA A 244 25.78 10.58 -9.07
CA ALA A 244 27.13 10.19 -8.66
C ALA A 244 27.14 8.73 -8.17
N PRO A 245 27.05 7.73 -9.05
CA PRO A 245 26.94 6.31 -8.65
C PRO A 245 28.07 5.84 -7.73
N GLN A 246 29.29 6.40 -7.88
CA GLN A 246 30.43 6.13 -7.01
C GLN A 246 30.20 6.54 -5.54
N SER A 247 29.22 7.39 -5.26
CA SER A 247 28.89 7.86 -3.91
C SER A 247 27.86 6.97 -3.19
N VAL A 248 27.15 6.11 -3.90
CA VAL A 248 26.12 5.22 -3.34
C VAL A 248 26.64 4.37 -2.17
N PRO A 249 27.81 3.70 -2.26
CA PRO A 249 28.33 2.93 -1.12
C PRO A 249 28.56 3.77 0.15
N ALA A 250 28.97 5.04 -0.01
CA ALA A 250 29.17 5.94 1.12
C ALA A 250 27.85 6.36 1.77
N VAL A 251 26.80 6.58 0.98
CA VAL A 251 25.44 6.86 1.46
C VAL A 251 24.92 5.67 2.28
N LEU A 252 25.01 4.46 1.74
CA LEU A 252 24.55 3.24 2.42
C LEU A 252 25.35 2.95 3.71
N MET A 253 26.64 3.23 3.72
CA MET A 253 27.46 3.13 4.93
C MET A 253 27.03 4.15 5.99
N ALA A 254 26.71 5.39 5.58
CA ALA A 254 26.18 6.40 6.50
C ALA A 254 24.80 5.99 7.05
N ALA A 255 23.95 5.41 6.23
CA ALA A 255 22.67 4.85 6.64
C ALA A 255 22.84 3.79 7.74
N GLN A 256 23.71 2.80 7.54
CA GLN A 256 24.00 1.76 8.55
C GLN A 256 24.50 2.36 9.86
N GLN A 257 25.39 3.35 9.79
CA GLN A 257 25.90 4.04 10.99
C GLN A 257 24.84 4.86 11.70
N HIS A 258 23.95 5.52 10.96
CA HIS A 258 22.84 6.29 11.52
C HIS A 258 21.85 5.37 12.23
N LEU A 259 21.35 4.36 11.53
CA LEU A 259 20.40 3.39 12.07
C LEU A 259 20.93 2.63 13.27
N ALA A 260 22.23 2.30 13.29
CA ALA A 260 22.84 1.67 14.47
C ALA A 260 22.83 2.56 15.73
N ARG A 261 22.68 3.89 15.58
CA ARG A 261 22.58 4.85 16.70
C ARG A 261 21.16 5.17 17.12
N THR A 262 20.24 5.23 16.16
CA THR A 262 18.88 5.73 16.36
C THR A 262 17.84 4.62 16.55
N GLU A 263 18.10 3.44 16.00
CA GLU A 263 17.16 2.31 16.14
C GLU A 263 17.21 1.65 17.50
N SER A 264 16.04 1.19 17.92
CA SER A 264 15.94 0.28 19.06
C SER A 264 16.79 -0.98 18.83
N PRO A 265 17.52 -1.49 19.84
CA PRO A 265 18.22 -2.78 19.77
C PRO A 265 17.31 -3.94 19.37
N ALA A 266 16.00 -3.75 19.44
CA ALA A 266 14.96 -4.72 19.09
C ALA A 266 14.63 -4.77 17.59
N ALA A 267 15.33 -4.01 16.71
CA ALA A 267 15.13 -4.17 15.26
C ALA A 267 15.28 -5.64 14.86
N SER A 268 14.23 -6.21 14.26
CA SER A 268 14.16 -7.64 13.99
C SER A 268 15.27 -8.07 13.02
N GLN A 269 15.70 -9.30 13.12
CA GLN A 269 16.66 -9.87 12.18
C GLN A 269 16.10 -9.84 10.74
N ALA A 270 14.78 -9.92 10.59
CA ALA A 270 14.05 -9.79 9.36
C ALA A 270 14.28 -8.42 8.68
N VAL A 271 14.06 -7.33 9.43
CA VAL A 271 14.26 -5.97 8.93
C VAL A 271 15.71 -5.77 8.47
N ARG A 272 16.68 -6.28 9.24
CA ARG A 272 18.10 -6.20 8.85
C ARG A 272 18.42 -6.99 7.57
N ALA A 273 17.80 -8.16 7.38
CA ALA A 273 17.96 -8.96 6.16
C ALA A 273 17.34 -8.25 4.94
N HIS A 274 16.13 -7.71 5.10
CA HIS A 274 15.46 -6.92 4.06
C HIS A 274 16.31 -5.72 3.61
N ARG A 275 16.87 -4.97 4.55
CA ARG A 275 17.78 -3.83 4.23
C ARG A 275 18.98 -4.25 3.41
N LYS A 276 19.62 -5.37 3.74
CA LYS A 276 20.77 -5.88 2.99
C LYS A 276 20.42 -6.17 1.52
N VAL A 277 19.21 -6.64 1.25
CA VAL A 277 18.74 -6.88 -0.12
C VAL A 277 18.66 -5.56 -0.89
N HIS A 278 18.01 -4.54 -0.34
CA HIS A 278 17.91 -3.22 -0.96
C HIS A 278 19.27 -2.54 -1.14
N GLU A 279 20.15 -2.64 -0.15
CA GLU A 279 21.52 -2.14 -0.25
C GLU A 279 22.28 -2.84 -1.38
N ALA A 280 22.17 -4.17 -1.49
CA ALA A 280 22.83 -4.94 -2.55
C ALA A 280 22.33 -4.54 -3.94
N ARG A 281 21.04 -4.27 -4.12
CA ARG A 281 20.47 -3.77 -5.38
C ARG A 281 21.04 -2.43 -5.78
N LEU A 282 21.03 -1.47 -4.87
CA LEU A 282 21.56 -0.14 -5.14
C LEU A 282 23.07 -0.17 -5.43
N GLN A 283 23.82 -1.01 -4.72
CA GLN A 283 25.24 -1.22 -4.99
C GLN A 283 25.47 -1.88 -6.36
N ALA A 284 24.64 -2.88 -6.74
CA ALA A 284 24.70 -3.51 -8.06
C ALA A 284 24.45 -2.50 -9.18
N MET A 285 23.39 -1.68 -9.05
CA MET A 285 23.08 -0.63 -10.01
C MET A 285 24.20 0.41 -10.10
N ALA A 286 24.78 0.80 -8.97
CA ALA A 286 25.94 1.73 -8.95
C ALA A 286 27.18 1.11 -9.64
N CYS A 287 27.48 -0.16 -9.38
CA CYS A 287 28.58 -0.87 -10.07
C CYS A 287 28.35 -0.93 -11.59
N HIS A 288 27.14 -1.25 -12.03
CA HIS A 288 26.82 -1.27 -13.45
C HIS A 288 26.96 0.12 -14.07
N ALA A 289 26.42 1.18 -13.42
CA ALA A 289 26.56 2.56 -13.90
C ALA A 289 28.02 3.04 -13.96
N MET A 290 28.92 2.45 -13.17
CA MET A 290 30.36 2.70 -13.22
C MET A 290 31.11 1.84 -14.23
N GLY A 291 30.43 1.03 -15.03
CA GLY A 291 31.05 0.11 -16.01
C GLY A 291 31.73 -1.11 -15.39
N GLN A 292 31.22 -1.60 -14.26
CA GLN A 292 31.72 -2.77 -13.53
C GLN A 292 30.69 -3.92 -13.57
N PRO A 293 30.42 -4.51 -14.74
CA PRO A 293 29.30 -5.45 -14.92
C PRO A 293 29.44 -6.73 -14.08
N GLU A 294 30.64 -7.27 -13.93
CA GLU A 294 30.85 -8.48 -13.12
C GLU A 294 30.57 -8.26 -11.63
N ALA A 295 31.00 -7.11 -11.08
CA ALA A 295 30.70 -6.73 -9.70
C ALA A 295 29.21 -6.47 -9.52
N ALA A 296 28.54 -5.86 -10.50
CA ALA A 296 27.10 -5.66 -10.49
C ALA A 296 26.35 -6.98 -10.45
N LEU A 297 26.72 -7.95 -11.29
CA LEU A 297 26.09 -9.28 -11.32
C LEU A 297 26.31 -10.06 -10.02
N GLN A 298 27.50 -9.97 -9.41
CA GLN A 298 27.76 -10.62 -8.11
C GLN A 298 26.89 -10.03 -6.99
N LEU A 299 26.73 -8.72 -6.95
CA LEU A 299 25.85 -8.05 -5.98
C LEU A 299 24.37 -8.32 -6.26
N ALA A 300 24.00 -8.41 -7.55
CA ALA A 300 22.65 -8.73 -7.97
C ALA A 300 22.18 -10.11 -7.47
N GLU A 301 23.07 -11.08 -7.29
CA GLU A 301 22.72 -12.37 -6.68
C GLU A 301 22.09 -12.21 -5.29
N LEU A 302 22.63 -11.30 -4.45
CA LEU A 302 22.04 -10.98 -3.17
C LEU A 302 20.75 -10.16 -3.33
N GLY A 303 20.74 -9.18 -4.25
CA GLY A 303 19.60 -8.31 -4.52
C GLY A 303 18.39 -9.03 -5.13
N ARG A 304 18.60 -10.18 -5.77
CA ARG A 304 17.53 -11.04 -6.32
C ARG A 304 16.71 -11.77 -5.26
N PHE A 305 17.14 -11.73 -4.01
CA PHE A 305 16.49 -12.44 -2.93
C PHE A 305 15.20 -11.79 -2.41
N GLY A 306 14.70 -10.72 -3.01
CA GLY A 306 13.55 -10.01 -2.49
C GLY A 306 12.35 -9.87 -3.42
N LEU A 307 12.19 -10.73 -4.41
CA LEU A 307 11.24 -10.54 -5.51
C LEU A 307 9.78 -10.78 -5.13
N VAL A 308 9.04 -9.75 -4.73
CA VAL A 308 7.57 -9.85 -4.61
C VAL A 308 6.81 -8.54 -4.92
N ASP A 309 7.48 -7.41 -5.12
CA ASP A 309 6.85 -6.16 -5.52
C ASP A 309 7.29 -5.68 -6.92
N ASP A 310 6.65 -4.65 -7.44
CA ASP A 310 6.94 -4.08 -8.77
C ASP A 310 8.39 -3.57 -8.89
N SER A 311 8.98 -3.10 -7.79
CA SER A 311 10.38 -2.64 -7.77
C SER A 311 11.36 -3.81 -7.96
N ASP A 312 10.97 -4.99 -7.52
CA ASP A 312 11.72 -6.23 -7.66
C ASP A 312 11.70 -6.74 -9.10
N ASP A 313 10.55 -6.62 -9.74
CA ASP A 313 10.39 -7.00 -11.15
C ASP A 313 11.24 -6.10 -12.06
N ALA A 314 11.22 -4.79 -11.84
CA ALA A 314 12.07 -3.84 -12.54
C ALA A 314 13.57 -4.16 -12.37
N PHE A 315 14.00 -4.53 -11.15
CA PHE A 315 15.38 -4.93 -10.90
C PHE A 315 15.75 -6.24 -11.63
N SER A 316 14.82 -7.22 -11.65
CA SER A 316 15.02 -8.48 -12.40
C SER A 316 15.18 -8.24 -13.89
N GLY A 317 14.40 -7.31 -14.45
CA GLY A 317 14.55 -6.87 -15.84
C GLY A 317 15.93 -6.28 -16.13
N LEU A 318 16.45 -5.44 -15.24
CA LEU A 318 17.82 -4.91 -15.35
C LEU A 318 18.87 -6.02 -15.30
N VAL A 319 18.74 -6.98 -14.37
CA VAL A 319 19.69 -8.10 -14.27
C VAL A 319 19.65 -8.97 -15.52
N LEU A 320 18.45 -9.20 -16.07
CA LEU A 320 18.31 -9.94 -17.34
C LEU A 320 19.07 -9.25 -18.49
N GLN A 321 18.94 -7.94 -18.59
CA GLN A 321 19.70 -7.14 -19.56
C GLN A 321 21.21 -7.26 -19.32
N TRP A 322 21.68 -7.12 -18.08
CA TRP A 322 23.11 -7.22 -17.75
C TRP A 322 23.70 -8.60 -18.06
N LEU A 323 22.94 -9.67 -17.80
CA LEU A 323 23.33 -11.04 -18.17
C LEU A 323 23.47 -11.20 -19.67
N GLN A 324 22.55 -10.61 -20.45
CA GLN A 324 22.62 -10.59 -21.92
C GLN A 324 23.86 -9.81 -22.41
N GLU A 325 24.11 -8.61 -21.87
CA GLU A 325 25.27 -7.78 -22.19
C GLU A 325 26.60 -8.50 -21.88
N ALA A 326 26.63 -9.26 -20.78
CA ALA A 326 27.80 -10.05 -20.38
C ALA A 326 27.93 -11.39 -21.15
N GLY A 327 26.99 -11.75 -22.04
CA GLY A 327 26.99 -13.02 -22.77
C GLY A 327 26.71 -14.25 -21.90
N ARG A 328 26.17 -14.06 -20.68
CA ARG A 328 25.82 -15.13 -19.72
C ARG A 328 24.44 -15.71 -20.05
N LEU A 329 24.28 -16.28 -21.22
CA LEU A 329 22.98 -16.70 -21.76
C LEU A 329 22.31 -17.82 -20.98
N ALA A 330 23.08 -18.74 -20.35
CA ALA A 330 22.51 -19.76 -19.47
C ALA A 330 21.78 -19.15 -18.25
N ASP A 331 22.44 -18.19 -17.59
CA ASP A 331 21.88 -17.52 -16.43
C ASP A 331 20.71 -16.61 -16.83
N ALA A 332 20.79 -15.99 -18.02
CA ALA A 332 19.69 -15.19 -18.58
C ALA A 332 18.46 -16.07 -18.87
N ALA A 333 18.65 -17.26 -19.44
CA ALA A 333 17.56 -18.20 -19.70
C ALA A 333 16.92 -18.69 -18.38
N ASP A 334 17.72 -18.99 -17.36
CA ASP A 334 17.24 -19.41 -16.05
C ASP A 334 16.42 -18.30 -15.37
N LEU A 335 16.88 -17.05 -15.41
CA LEU A 335 16.16 -15.90 -14.86
C LEU A 335 14.87 -15.60 -15.65
N ALA A 336 14.95 -15.61 -16.99
CA ALA A 336 13.78 -15.38 -17.84
C ALA A 336 12.69 -16.45 -17.60
N LEU A 337 13.10 -17.71 -17.48
CA LEU A 337 12.19 -18.81 -17.18
C LEU A 337 11.53 -18.64 -15.81
N GLU A 338 12.29 -18.25 -14.80
CA GLU A 338 11.75 -17.96 -13.47
C GLU A 338 10.75 -16.81 -13.51
N SER A 339 11.06 -15.71 -14.22
CA SER A 339 10.16 -14.55 -14.34
C SER A 339 8.84 -14.93 -15.04
N VAL A 340 8.90 -15.69 -16.11
CA VAL A 340 7.73 -16.13 -16.88
C VAL A 340 6.88 -17.13 -16.10
N LEU A 341 7.50 -18.09 -15.40
CA LEU A 341 6.77 -19.03 -14.54
C LEU A 341 6.05 -18.38 -13.36
N HIS A 342 6.46 -17.17 -12.98
CA HIS A 342 5.86 -16.41 -11.89
C HIS A 342 5.01 -15.24 -12.38
N SER A 343 4.73 -15.17 -13.69
CA SER A 343 3.85 -14.17 -14.33
C SER A 343 4.18 -12.73 -13.90
N ARG A 344 5.49 -12.36 -13.93
CA ARG A 344 5.95 -11.03 -13.53
C ARG A 344 5.89 -10.06 -14.69
N PRO A 345 5.07 -8.98 -14.66
CA PRO A 345 4.73 -8.19 -15.84
C PRO A 345 5.94 -7.67 -16.63
N GLY A 346 6.90 -7.04 -15.95
CA GLY A 346 8.05 -6.40 -16.62
C GLY A 346 9.13 -7.39 -17.02
N SER A 347 9.66 -8.17 -16.07
CA SER A 347 10.77 -9.10 -16.34
C SER A 347 10.32 -10.33 -17.17
N ALA A 348 9.06 -10.75 -17.03
CA ALA A 348 8.50 -11.83 -17.87
C ALA A 348 8.36 -11.39 -19.32
N ARG A 349 7.87 -10.19 -19.59
CA ARG A 349 7.82 -9.64 -20.95
C ARG A 349 9.21 -9.57 -21.58
N GLN A 350 10.20 -9.04 -20.86
CA GLN A 350 11.59 -9.00 -21.34
C GLN A 350 12.17 -10.39 -21.56
N GLY A 351 11.91 -11.34 -20.65
CA GLY A 351 12.32 -12.74 -20.78
C GLY A 351 11.70 -13.44 -21.98
N TYR A 352 10.41 -13.22 -22.21
CA TYR A 352 9.71 -13.71 -23.40
C TYR A 352 10.28 -13.14 -24.70
N GLU A 353 10.47 -11.84 -24.80
CA GLU A 353 11.07 -11.20 -25.97
C GLU A 353 12.50 -11.67 -26.23
N LEU A 354 13.27 -11.88 -25.15
CA LEU A 354 14.60 -12.48 -25.28
C LEU A 354 14.51 -13.90 -25.81
N ALA A 355 13.58 -14.72 -25.29
CA ALA A 355 13.38 -16.09 -25.77
C ALA A 355 12.99 -16.14 -27.25
N LEU A 356 12.14 -15.22 -27.75
CA LEU A 356 11.81 -15.09 -29.18
C LEU A 356 13.05 -14.89 -30.05
N ARG A 357 14.02 -14.07 -29.59
CA ARG A 357 15.27 -13.81 -30.32
C ARG A 357 16.26 -14.97 -30.24
N MET A 358 16.26 -15.70 -29.12
CA MET A 358 17.31 -16.68 -28.82
C MET A 358 16.97 -18.13 -29.19
N VAL A 359 15.69 -18.50 -29.25
CA VAL A 359 15.26 -19.91 -29.43
C VAL A 359 15.83 -20.59 -30.66
N ASP A 360 16.05 -19.87 -31.75
CA ASP A 360 16.62 -20.42 -33.01
C ASP A 360 18.11 -20.09 -33.20
N SER A 361 18.66 -19.15 -32.42
CA SER A 361 20.05 -18.68 -32.55
C SER A 361 21.00 -19.28 -31.50
N ASP A 362 20.52 -19.48 -30.26
CA ASP A 362 21.29 -20.10 -29.18
C ASP A 362 20.93 -21.58 -29.02
N THR A 363 21.57 -22.42 -29.81
CA THR A 363 21.32 -23.87 -29.80
C THR A 363 21.70 -24.56 -28.50
N ALA A 364 22.61 -23.97 -27.72
CA ALA A 364 23.05 -24.52 -26.43
C ALA A 364 21.97 -24.47 -25.36
N HIS A 365 21.16 -23.43 -25.35
CA HIS A 365 20.10 -23.20 -24.35
C HIS A 365 18.69 -23.20 -24.98
N ALA A 366 18.58 -23.64 -26.24
CA ALA A 366 17.29 -23.68 -26.94
C ALA A 366 16.16 -24.41 -26.20
N PRO A 367 16.41 -25.50 -25.42
CA PRO A 367 15.34 -26.10 -24.58
C PRO A 367 14.74 -25.12 -23.55
N ALA A 368 15.57 -24.32 -22.89
CA ALA A 368 15.09 -23.34 -21.90
C ALA A 368 14.28 -22.23 -22.57
N TRP A 369 14.79 -21.68 -23.70
CA TRP A 369 14.05 -20.68 -24.47
C TRP A 369 12.73 -21.22 -25.01
N ALA A 370 12.70 -22.46 -25.48
CA ALA A 370 11.46 -23.09 -25.91
C ALA A 370 10.45 -23.30 -24.78
N LEU A 371 10.91 -23.66 -23.58
CA LEU A 371 10.05 -23.82 -22.42
C LEU A 371 9.42 -22.47 -21.97
N ILE A 372 10.18 -21.37 -22.03
CA ILE A 372 9.65 -20.02 -21.79
C ILE A 372 8.50 -19.70 -22.74
N LEU A 373 8.72 -19.90 -24.04
CA LEU A 373 7.71 -19.63 -25.08
C LEU A 373 6.49 -20.55 -24.98
N ALA A 374 6.73 -21.81 -24.60
CA ALA A 374 5.64 -22.77 -24.38
C ALA A 374 4.75 -22.37 -23.20
N TRP A 375 5.36 -22.06 -22.06
CA TRP A 375 4.60 -21.63 -20.88
C TRP A 375 3.83 -20.36 -21.15
N ALA A 376 4.46 -19.33 -21.71
CA ALA A 376 3.83 -18.07 -22.07
C ALA A 376 2.60 -18.24 -22.98
N GLY A 377 2.59 -19.26 -23.83
CA GLY A 377 1.43 -19.57 -24.70
C GLY A 377 0.36 -20.43 -24.03
N LEU A 378 0.61 -20.99 -22.83
CA LEU A 378 -0.31 -21.87 -22.12
C LEU A 378 -0.98 -21.20 -20.92
N ASP A 379 -0.28 -20.28 -20.31
CA ASP A 379 -0.71 -19.58 -19.08
C ASP A 379 -1.54 -18.35 -19.43
N SER A 380 -2.74 -18.20 -18.81
CA SER A 380 -3.65 -17.09 -19.10
C SER A 380 -3.13 -15.75 -18.61
N ASP A 381 -2.48 -15.74 -17.44
CA ASP A 381 -1.93 -14.50 -16.86
C ASP A 381 -0.78 -14.00 -17.74
N MET A 382 0.03 -14.93 -18.24
CA MET A 382 1.09 -14.58 -19.20
C MET A 382 0.53 -14.05 -20.51
N GLN A 383 -0.58 -14.56 -20.99
CA GLN A 383 -1.21 -14.06 -22.24
C GLN A 383 -1.70 -12.62 -22.06
N GLU A 384 -2.26 -12.28 -20.90
CA GLU A 384 -2.66 -10.89 -20.56
C GLU A 384 -1.42 -9.98 -20.48
N ILE A 385 -0.35 -10.39 -19.78
CA ILE A 385 0.91 -9.64 -19.68
C ILE A 385 1.53 -9.36 -21.05
N LEU A 386 1.36 -10.28 -22.00
CA LEU A 386 1.98 -10.26 -23.34
C LEU A 386 1.08 -9.71 -24.44
N GLU A 387 -0.09 -9.15 -24.12
CA GLU A 387 -1.06 -8.66 -25.12
C GLU A 387 -0.43 -7.73 -26.17
N ASP A 388 0.48 -6.84 -25.74
CA ASP A 388 1.19 -5.90 -26.60
C ASP A 388 2.55 -6.41 -27.13
N SER A 389 2.90 -7.68 -26.84
CA SER A 389 4.21 -8.24 -27.24
C SER A 389 4.15 -8.91 -28.61
N PRO A 390 5.30 -9.03 -29.33
CA PRO A 390 5.33 -9.74 -30.59
C PRO A 390 4.84 -11.18 -30.46
N ALA A 391 3.95 -11.61 -31.34
CA ALA A 391 3.44 -12.98 -31.33
C ALA A 391 4.56 -14.01 -31.59
N ALA A 392 4.50 -15.13 -30.87
CA ALA A 392 5.39 -16.25 -31.12
C ALA A 392 5.17 -16.88 -32.53
N ALA A 393 6.26 -17.24 -33.20
CA ALA A 393 6.20 -17.79 -34.55
C ALA A 393 5.62 -19.23 -34.61
N ARG A 394 5.61 -19.94 -33.48
CA ARG A 394 5.15 -21.33 -33.35
C ARG A 394 4.14 -21.44 -32.21
N SER A 395 3.31 -22.46 -32.20
CA SER A 395 2.40 -22.73 -31.09
C SER A 395 3.17 -23.21 -29.83
N ALA A 396 2.52 -23.12 -28.68
CA ALA A 396 3.05 -23.65 -27.40
C ALA A 396 3.41 -25.16 -27.53
N ASP A 397 2.59 -25.94 -28.22
CA ASP A 397 2.84 -27.37 -28.45
C ASP A 397 4.08 -27.62 -29.35
N ASP A 398 4.32 -26.76 -30.33
CA ASP A 398 5.54 -26.86 -31.18
C ASP A 398 6.80 -26.57 -30.35
N TYR A 399 6.73 -25.57 -29.43
CA TYR A 399 7.85 -25.27 -28.54
C TYR A 399 8.08 -26.38 -27.50
N LEU A 400 7.02 -27.02 -26.97
CA LEU A 400 7.16 -28.19 -26.12
C LEU A 400 7.77 -29.38 -26.89
N ALA A 401 7.37 -29.59 -28.12
CA ALA A 401 7.96 -30.64 -28.97
C ALA A 401 9.46 -30.37 -29.23
N LEU A 402 9.83 -29.11 -29.47
CA LEU A 402 11.22 -28.71 -29.62
C LEU A 402 12.03 -28.98 -28.34
N ALA A 403 11.51 -28.56 -27.18
CA ALA A 403 12.15 -28.79 -25.87
C ALA A 403 12.30 -30.30 -25.60
N ARG A 404 11.27 -31.13 -25.87
CA ARG A 404 11.35 -32.61 -25.74
C ARG A 404 12.38 -33.23 -26.64
N THR A 405 12.51 -32.73 -27.86
CA THR A 405 13.49 -33.28 -28.83
C THR A 405 14.91 -33.01 -28.37
N GLN A 406 15.17 -31.84 -27.82
CA GLN A 406 16.52 -31.42 -27.44
C GLN A 406 16.90 -31.80 -26.00
N ALA A 407 15.92 -31.91 -25.10
CA ALA A 407 16.11 -32.27 -23.68
C ALA A 407 15.00 -33.22 -23.18
N PRO A 408 14.95 -34.48 -23.64
CA PRO A 408 13.82 -35.40 -23.43
C PRO A 408 13.60 -35.83 -21.98
N GLY A 409 14.37 -35.45 -21.05
CA GLY A 409 14.21 -35.74 -19.63
C GLY A 409 14.15 -34.46 -18.77
N HIS A 410 13.89 -33.35 -19.38
CA HIS A 410 13.86 -32.08 -18.61
C HIS A 410 12.68 -32.06 -17.64
N PRO A 411 12.92 -31.89 -16.33
CA PRO A 411 11.84 -32.00 -15.30
C PRO A 411 10.70 -31.01 -15.47
N LEU A 412 10.94 -29.84 -16.07
CA LEU A 412 9.89 -28.87 -16.37
C LEU A 412 8.88 -29.36 -17.40
N LEU A 413 9.25 -30.28 -18.28
CA LEU A 413 8.30 -30.91 -19.18
C LEU A 413 7.26 -31.74 -18.40
N ASP A 414 7.71 -32.50 -17.41
CA ASP A 414 6.81 -33.23 -16.53
C ASP A 414 5.90 -32.25 -15.72
N MET A 415 6.43 -31.13 -15.26
CA MET A 415 5.63 -30.11 -14.57
C MET A 415 4.55 -29.52 -15.46
N ILE A 416 4.91 -29.10 -16.68
CA ILE A 416 3.96 -28.50 -17.65
C ILE A 416 2.90 -29.51 -18.08
N ASP A 417 3.33 -30.76 -18.40
CA ASP A 417 2.39 -31.82 -18.78
C ASP A 417 1.45 -32.18 -17.61
N GLY A 418 2.00 -32.27 -16.42
CA GLY A 418 1.22 -32.51 -15.20
C GLY A 418 0.22 -31.39 -14.92
N TRP A 419 0.64 -30.13 -15.05
CA TRP A 419 -0.22 -28.98 -14.94
C TRP A 419 -1.35 -28.98 -15.98
N ARG A 420 -1.06 -29.23 -17.25
CA ARG A 420 -2.07 -29.32 -18.33
C ARG A 420 -3.10 -30.43 -18.07
N LEU A 421 -2.64 -31.58 -17.60
CA LEU A 421 -3.54 -32.69 -17.26
C LEU A 421 -4.40 -32.36 -16.04
N ALA A 422 -3.84 -31.69 -15.04
CA ALA A 422 -4.55 -31.24 -13.86
C ALA A 422 -5.64 -30.19 -14.19
N ARG A 423 -5.31 -29.19 -15.02
CA ARG A 423 -6.29 -28.21 -15.54
C ARG A 423 -7.45 -28.86 -16.32
N ASN A 424 -7.23 -30.03 -16.90
CA ASN A 424 -8.26 -30.85 -17.54
C ASN A 424 -8.87 -31.92 -16.59
N HIS A 425 -8.63 -31.84 -15.29
CA HIS A 425 -9.10 -32.75 -14.25
C HIS A 425 -8.71 -34.23 -14.48
N GLN A 426 -7.61 -34.48 -15.20
CA GLN A 426 -7.07 -35.84 -15.46
C GLN A 426 -6.07 -36.23 -14.36
N TRP A 427 -6.56 -36.28 -13.12
CA TRP A 427 -5.76 -36.34 -11.90
C TRP A 427 -4.85 -37.55 -11.78
N GLU A 428 -5.34 -38.75 -12.17
CA GLU A 428 -4.56 -40.00 -12.10
C GLU A 428 -3.34 -39.98 -13.04
N GLN A 429 -3.44 -39.22 -14.14
CA GLN A 429 -2.34 -39.03 -15.10
C GLN A 429 -1.44 -37.86 -14.69
N ALA A 430 -2.02 -36.80 -14.13
CA ALA A 430 -1.31 -35.59 -13.68
C ALA A 430 -0.40 -35.88 -12.49
N LEU A 431 -0.87 -36.62 -11.49
CA LEU A 431 -0.18 -36.82 -10.21
C LEU A 431 1.27 -37.32 -10.37
N PRO A 432 1.57 -38.40 -11.11
CA PRO A 432 2.95 -38.89 -11.23
C PRO A 432 3.89 -37.88 -11.94
N LEU A 433 3.35 -37.04 -12.83
CA LEU A 433 4.11 -36.03 -13.53
C LEU A 433 4.42 -34.84 -12.61
N LEU A 434 3.40 -34.35 -11.89
CA LEU A 434 3.57 -33.28 -10.92
C LEU A 434 4.53 -33.69 -9.80
N GLU A 435 4.44 -34.92 -9.27
CA GLU A 435 5.35 -35.41 -8.22
C GLU A 435 6.82 -35.44 -8.70
N ARG A 436 7.09 -35.86 -9.94
CA ARG A 436 8.43 -35.86 -10.49
C ARG A 436 8.93 -34.44 -10.79
N GLY A 437 8.16 -33.68 -11.56
CA GLY A 437 8.56 -32.34 -11.97
C GLY A 437 8.79 -31.40 -10.79
N VAL A 438 7.84 -31.35 -9.86
CA VAL A 438 7.92 -30.55 -8.63
C VAL A 438 9.05 -31.05 -7.73
N GLY A 439 9.24 -32.37 -7.59
CA GLY A 439 10.29 -32.95 -6.73
C GLY A 439 11.71 -32.69 -7.23
N GLU A 440 11.93 -32.62 -8.55
CA GLU A 440 13.25 -32.40 -9.16
C GLU A 440 13.59 -30.92 -9.38
N GLN A 441 12.57 -30.07 -9.59
CA GLN A 441 12.75 -28.63 -9.84
C GLN A 441 11.86 -27.76 -8.94
N PRO A 442 11.96 -27.90 -7.63
CA PRO A 442 11.08 -27.15 -6.72
C PRO A 442 11.23 -25.61 -6.84
N ARG A 443 12.39 -25.14 -7.30
CA ARG A 443 12.64 -23.70 -7.50
C ARG A 443 11.79 -23.06 -8.60
N HIS A 444 11.33 -23.86 -9.56
CA HIS A 444 10.51 -23.40 -10.68
C HIS A 444 9.01 -23.65 -10.45
N ALA A 445 8.61 -24.20 -9.30
CA ALA A 445 7.21 -24.27 -8.93
C ALA A 445 6.66 -22.86 -8.68
N ASN A 446 5.57 -22.52 -9.34
CA ASN A 446 4.85 -21.26 -9.13
C ASN A 446 3.79 -21.37 -8.02
N SER A 447 3.01 -20.31 -7.81
CA SER A 447 1.95 -20.26 -6.81
C SER A 447 0.87 -21.31 -7.01
N GLU A 448 0.63 -21.78 -8.23
CA GLU A 448 -0.40 -22.76 -8.56
C GLU A 448 0.07 -24.21 -8.42
N LEU A 449 1.34 -24.50 -8.75
CA LEU A 449 1.83 -25.88 -8.87
C LEU A 449 1.84 -26.66 -7.56
N LEU A 450 2.09 -26.00 -6.43
CA LEU A 450 2.05 -26.66 -5.12
C LEU A 450 0.63 -26.98 -4.67
N PRO A 451 -0.31 -26.02 -4.68
CA PRO A 451 -1.71 -26.30 -4.42
C PRO A 451 -2.26 -27.35 -5.38
N MET A 452 -1.92 -27.28 -6.66
CA MET A 452 -2.35 -28.23 -7.69
C MET A 452 -1.82 -29.66 -7.45
N LEU A 453 -0.57 -29.80 -6.96
CA LEU A 453 -0.04 -31.09 -6.54
C LEU A 453 -0.88 -31.71 -5.43
N TRP A 454 -1.31 -30.92 -4.44
CA TRP A 454 -2.19 -31.40 -3.38
C TRP A 454 -3.60 -31.68 -3.86
N ALA A 455 -4.16 -30.84 -4.72
CA ALA A 455 -5.43 -31.11 -5.38
C ALA A 455 -5.38 -32.44 -6.15
N ALA A 456 -4.29 -32.71 -6.89
CA ALA A 456 -4.07 -33.97 -7.59
C ALA A 456 -3.94 -35.16 -6.64
N ARG A 457 -3.26 -35.01 -5.51
CA ARG A 457 -3.16 -36.05 -4.47
C ARG A 457 -4.52 -36.41 -3.87
N PHE A 458 -5.32 -35.40 -3.49
CA PHE A 458 -6.64 -35.60 -2.91
C PHE A 458 -7.67 -36.10 -3.93
N ALA A 459 -7.55 -35.70 -5.19
CA ALA A 459 -8.46 -36.14 -6.23
C ALA A 459 -8.16 -37.58 -6.73
N ALA A 460 -6.88 -37.99 -6.78
CA ALA A 460 -6.46 -39.29 -7.28
C ALA A 460 -6.30 -40.37 -6.20
N LEU A 461 -6.18 -39.99 -4.92
CA LEU A 461 -5.90 -40.91 -3.81
C LEU A 461 -6.88 -40.70 -2.65
N PRO A 462 -7.18 -41.76 -1.86
CA PRO A 462 -7.83 -41.57 -0.56
C PRO A 462 -7.01 -40.62 0.31
N ALA A 463 -7.66 -39.73 1.09
CA ALA A 463 -7.01 -38.69 1.88
C ALA A 463 -5.86 -39.23 2.77
N ALA A 464 -6.06 -40.35 3.44
CA ALA A 464 -5.02 -40.97 4.27
C ALA A 464 -3.76 -41.39 3.47
N GLN A 465 -3.91 -41.78 2.19
CA GLN A 465 -2.78 -42.11 1.33
C GLN A 465 -2.11 -40.83 0.79
N ALA A 466 -2.91 -39.80 0.46
CA ALA A 466 -2.40 -38.51 0.05
C ALA A 466 -1.49 -37.89 1.11
N LEU A 467 -1.89 -37.94 2.40
CA LEU A 467 -1.11 -37.43 3.52
C LEU A 467 0.17 -38.26 3.82
N GLN A 468 0.22 -39.52 3.42
CA GLN A 468 1.42 -40.36 3.56
C GLN A 468 2.48 -40.08 2.49
N ARG A 469 2.12 -39.34 1.42
CA ARG A 469 3.09 -38.95 0.39
C ARG A 469 4.13 -38.00 0.97
N PRO A 470 5.37 -38.06 0.48
CA PRO A 470 6.42 -37.16 0.93
C PRO A 470 5.98 -35.70 0.86
N PHE A 471 6.21 -34.98 1.97
CA PHE A 471 5.99 -33.54 1.97
C PHE A 471 6.97 -32.90 0.99
N PRO A 472 6.53 -32.06 0.06
CA PRO A 472 7.39 -31.41 -0.91
C PRO A 472 8.53 -30.66 -0.21
N GLN A 473 9.73 -30.67 -0.79
CA GLN A 473 10.91 -30.04 -0.24
C GLN A 473 11.51 -29.04 -1.24
N GLY A 474 12.32 -28.11 -0.77
CA GLY A 474 13.08 -27.20 -1.64
C GLY A 474 12.34 -25.98 -2.17
N PHE A 475 11.10 -25.73 -1.72
CA PHE A 475 10.36 -24.51 -2.04
C PHE A 475 10.84 -23.33 -1.21
N GLY A 476 10.68 -22.11 -1.75
CA GLY A 476 10.81 -20.90 -0.96
C GLY A 476 9.69 -20.77 0.08
N ALA A 477 9.94 -19.99 1.13
CA ALA A 477 8.96 -19.72 2.19
C ALA A 477 7.64 -19.12 1.65
N HIS A 478 7.73 -18.28 0.62
CA HIS A 478 6.57 -17.70 -0.05
C HIS A 478 5.59 -18.76 -0.58
N TRP A 479 6.12 -19.85 -1.17
CA TRP A 479 5.26 -20.94 -1.68
C TRP A 479 4.62 -21.75 -0.57
N CYS A 480 5.27 -21.84 0.59
CA CYS A 480 4.64 -22.40 1.78
C CYS A 480 3.40 -21.61 2.20
N TYR A 481 3.48 -20.28 2.12
CA TYR A 481 2.34 -19.41 2.37
C TYR A 481 1.20 -19.66 1.37
N ALA A 482 1.49 -19.58 0.07
CA ALA A 482 0.49 -19.79 -0.98
C ALA A 482 -0.20 -21.17 -0.89
N ALA A 483 0.59 -22.23 -0.70
CA ALA A 483 0.04 -23.59 -0.52
C ALA A 483 -0.81 -23.69 0.75
N GLY A 484 -0.39 -23.06 1.85
CA GLY A 484 -1.14 -23.05 3.09
C GLY A 484 -2.49 -22.35 2.94
N VAL A 485 -2.53 -21.17 2.31
CA VAL A 485 -3.76 -20.40 2.08
C VAL A 485 -4.74 -21.19 1.22
N THR A 486 -4.31 -21.70 0.06
CA THR A 486 -5.20 -22.48 -0.83
C THR A 486 -5.74 -23.77 -0.19
N LEU A 487 -4.93 -24.42 0.66
CA LEU A 487 -5.38 -25.64 1.37
C LEU A 487 -6.30 -25.31 2.55
N ASP A 488 -6.20 -24.11 3.10
CA ASP A 488 -7.05 -23.63 4.19
C ASP A 488 -8.45 -23.25 3.69
N ASP A 489 -8.52 -22.70 2.49
CA ASP A 489 -9.77 -22.29 1.85
C ASP A 489 -10.42 -23.50 1.13
N GLU A 490 -11.63 -23.86 1.56
CA GLU A 490 -12.37 -24.99 0.98
C GLU A 490 -12.85 -24.69 -0.44
N ASP A 491 -13.26 -23.45 -0.70
CA ASP A 491 -13.79 -23.03 -2.00
C ASP A 491 -12.67 -22.97 -3.03
N ASP A 492 -11.50 -22.45 -2.66
CA ASP A 492 -10.30 -22.42 -3.51
C ASP A 492 -9.85 -23.84 -3.85
N LEU A 493 -9.79 -24.74 -2.87
CA LEU A 493 -9.38 -26.12 -3.11
C LEU A 493 -10.44 -26.88 -3.94
N ALA A 494 -11.74 -26.64 -3.70
CA ALA A 494 -12.82 -27.18 -4.49
C ALA A 494 -12.75 -26.73 -5.95
N ALA A 495 -12.49 -25.44 -6.17
CA ALA A 495 -12.33 -24.87 -7.51
C ALA A 495 -11.16 -25.54 -8.26
N LEU A 496 -10.02 -25.75 -7.59
CA LEU A 496 -8.88 -26.47 -8.16
C LEU A 496 -9.23 -27.94 -8.48
N MET A 497 -9.91 -28.65 -7.56
CA MET A 497 -10.22 -30.08 -7.74
C MET A 497 -11.29 -30.33 -8.80
N GLY A 498 -12.15 -29.35 -9.08
CA GLY A 498 -13.22 -29.40 -10.08
C GLY A 498 -14.52 -30.01 -9.58
N GLU A 499 -15.59 -29.79 -10.34
CA GLU A 499 -16.96 -30.20 -9.98
C GLU A 499 -17.07 -31.72 -9.67
N GLY A 500 -17.84 -32.02 -8.62
CA GLY A 500 -18.15 -33.40 -8.21
C GLY A 500 -17.05 -34.12 -7.44
N ARG A 501 -15.94 -33.43 -7.10
CA ARG A 501 -14.90 -33.96 -6.19
C ARG A 501 -15.19 -33.47 -4.77
N GLN A 502 -15.01 -34.36 -3.81
CA GLN A 502 -15.18 -34.03 -2.40
C GLN A 502 -13.85 -33.50 -1.84
N VAL A 503 -13.88 -32.27 -1.35
CA VAL A 503 -12.78 -31.70 -0.60
C VAL A 503 -12.61 -32.45 0.72
N PRO A 504 -11.39 -32.77 1.15
CA PRO A 504 -11.17 -33.38 2.46
C PRO A 504 -11.65 -32.47 3.59
N ASP A 505 -12.22 -33.06 4.63
CA ASP A 505 -12.69 -32.35 5.83
C ASP A 505 -11.55 -31.55 6.49
N ASP A 506 -11.88 -30.49 7.21
CA ASP A 506 -10.92 -29.64 7.94
C ASP A 506 -9.99 -30.45 8.86
N GLU A 507 -10.49 -31.47 9.52
CA GLU A 507 -9.66 -32.34 10.38
C GLU A 507 -8.49 -32.99 9.63
N VAL A 508 -8.62 -33.17 8.32
CA VAL A 508 -7.58 -33.72 7.44
C VAL A 508 -6.65 -32.62 6.92
N ARG A 509 -7.20 -31.46 6.58
CA ARG A 509 -6.47 -30.34 5.97
C ARG A 509 -5.67 -29.52 7.00
N GLU A 510 -6.25 -29.23 8.16
CA GLU A 510 -5.69 -28.40 9.22
C GLU A 510 -4.24 -28.75 9.60
N PRO A 511 -3.86 -30.02 9.87
CA PRO A 511 -2.48 -30.36 10.20
C PRO A 511 -1.49 -30.09 9.06
N LEU A 512 -1.97 -30.19 7.81
CA LEU A 512 -1.15 -29.93 6.62
C LEU A 512 -0.94 -28.43 6.41
N VAL A 513 -2.00 -27.65 6.55
CA VAL A 513 -1.99 -26.17 6.51
C VAL A 513 -1.02 -25.62 7.56
N GLN A 514 -1.20 -26.05 8.81
CA GLN A 514 -0.31 -25.65 9.91
C GLN A 514 1.15 -25.99 9.59
N ARG A 515 1.42 -27.17 9.07
CA ARG A 515 2.78 -27.59 8.69
C ARG A 515 3.39 -26.68 7.62
N TYR A 516 2.62 -26.24 6.63
CA TYR A 516 3.10 -25.30 5.63
C TYR A 516 3.45 -23.94 6.25
N TYR A 517 2.63 -23.42 7.14
CA TYR A 517 2.92 -22.17 7.81
C TYR A 517 4.15 -22.27 8.72
N GLU A 518 4.29 -23.36 9.49
CA GLU A 518 5.47 -23.63 10.33
C GLU A 518 6.75 -23.77 9.49
N GLU A 519 6.70 -24.51 8.38
CA GLU A 519 7.82 -24.69 7.46
C GLU A 519 8.21 -23.37 6.79
N GLY A 520 7.23 -22.55 6.37
CA GLY A 520 7.47 -21.24 5.79
C GLY A 520 8.21 -20.33 6.76
N LEU A 521 7.76 -20.23 8.00
CA LEU A 521 8.42 -19.45 9.05
C LEU A 521 9.84 -19.95 9.32
N ALA A 522 10.03 -21.27 9.46
CA ALA A 522 11.33 -21.86 9.71
C ALA A 522 12.33 -21.53 8.58
N ARG A 523 11.90 -21.50 7.33
CA ARG A 523 12.74 -21.15 6.17
C ARG A 523 13.11 -19.67 6.18
N PHE A 524 12.17 -18.77 6.47
CA PHE A 524 12.47 -17.34 6.64
C PHE A 524 13.53 -17.15 7.74
N GLU A 525 13.33 -17.76 8.90
CA GLU A 525 14.24 -17.63 10.04
C GLU A 525 15.62 -18.23 9.74
N ALA A 526 15.69 -19.35 9.01
CA ALA A 526 16.93 -19.95 8.56
C ALA A 526 17.67 -19.05 7.56
N PHE A 527 16.95 -18.45 6.60
CA PHE A 527 17.53 -17.48 5.68
C PHE A 527 18.13 -16.29 6.42
N TRP A 528 17.41 -15.71 7.37
CA TRP A 528 17.89 -14.56 8.13
C TRP A 528 19.08 -14.90 9.04
N ALA A 529 19.11 -16.11 9.58
CA ALA A 529 20.23 -16.56 10.43
C ALA A 529 21.52 -16.79 9.65
N SER A 530 21.41 -17.38 8.44
CA SER A 530 22.56 -17.80 7.64
C SER A 530 22.96 -16.81 6.55
N GLY A 531 22.05 -15.96 6.10
CA GLY A 531 22.18 -15.18 4.88
C GLY A 531 22.26 -16.05 3.61
N GLN A 532 21.96 -17.34 3.75
CA GLN A 532 21.95 -18.33 2.65
C GLN A 532 20.52 -18.78 2.41
N GLY A 533 19.99 -18.48 1.28
CA GLY A 533 18.63 -18.79 0.90
C GLY A 533 18.28 -18.14 -0.42
N ARG A 534 17.03 -18.27 -0.81
CA ARG A 534 16.53 -17.61 -1.99
C ARG A 534 15.82 -16.31 -1.62
N TYR A 535 15.80 -15.40 -2.54
CA TYR A 535 15.20 -14.07 -2.45
C TYR A 535 13.76 -14.06 -1.90
N LYS A 536 12.94 -15.08 -2.24
CA LYS A 536 11.57 -15.23 -1.73
C LYS A 536 11.48 -15.46 -0.23
N ASP A 537 12.59 -15.80 0.40
CA ASP A 537 12.69 -16.01 1.84
C ASP A 537 13.00 -14.69 2.60
N ALA A 538 13.14 -13.56 1.90
CA ALA A 538 13.40 -12.23 2.50
C ALA A 538 12.16 -11.33 2.58
N HIS A 539 10.99 -11.78 2.15
CA HIS A 539 9.80 -10.95 2.02
C HIS A 539 9.07 -10.74 3.35
N LEU A 540 9.20 -9.53 3.91
CA LEU A 540 8.69 -9.20 5.24
C LEU A 540 7.18 -9.36 5.38
N HIS A 541 6.42 -8.94 4.35
CA HIS A 541 4.96 -9.03 4.38
C HIS A 541 4.49 -10.49 4.41
N VAL A 542 5.04 -11.35 3.56
CA VAL A 542 4.71 -12.80 3.55
C VAL A 542 5.06 -13.45 4.89
N TYR A 543 6.19 -13.09 5.48
CA TYR A 543 6.53 -13.57 6.83
C TYR A 543 5.50 -13.12 7.87
N SER A 544 5.10 -11.86 7.80
CA SER A 544 4.07 -11.31 8.69
C SER A 544 2.73 -12.02 8.50
N MET A 545 2.31 -12.27 7.26
CA MET A 545 1.09 -13.04 6.95
C MET A 545 1.18 -14.49 7.45
N LEU A 546 2.33 -15.15 7.30
CA LEU A 546 2.55 -16.50 7.88
C LEU A 546 2.41 -16.48 9.40
N CYS A 547 2.98 -15.47 10.07
CA CYS A 547 2.82 -15.29 11.51
C CYS A 547 1.34 -15.15 11.89
N ASN A 548 0.58 -14.34 11.17
CA ASN A 548 -0.84 -14.14 11.40
C ASN A 548 -1.63 -15.45 11.22
N ASN A 549 -1.46 -16.11 10.08
CA ASN A 549 -2.24 -17.30 9.75
C ASN A 549 -1.93 -18.47 10.71
N LEU A 550 -0.65 -18.67 11.07
CA LEU A 550 -0.29 -19.65 12.08
C LEU A 550 -0.82 -19.29 13.48
N ALA A 551 -0.84 -17.99 13.84
CA ALA A 551 -1.42 -17.55 15.10
C ALA A 551 -2.94 -17.83 15.17
N ILE A 552 -3.66 -17.68 14.05
CA ILE A 552 -5.08 -18.07 13.96
C ILE A 552 -5.24 -19.57 14.26
N LYS A 553 -4.39 -20.43 13.69
CA LYS A 553 -4.41 -21.88 13.96
C LYS A 553 -4.09 -22.20 15.44
N TYR A 554 -3.12 -21.53 16.03
CA TYR A 554 -2.80 -21.69 17.46
C TYR A 554 -3.92 -21.20 18.37
N ARG A 555 -4.63 -20.09 17.98
CA ARG A 555 -5.80 -19.61 18.72
C ARG A 555 -6.95 -20.62 18.73
N SER A 556 -7.24 -21.27 17.60
CA SER A 556 -8.26 -22.33 17.53
C SER A 556 -7.94 -23.51 18.46
N GLN A 557 -6.63 -23.78 18.67
CA GLN A 557 -6.12 -24.79 19.60
C GLN A 557 -5.97 -24.29 21.05
N GLN A 558 -6.43 -23.07 21.35
CA GLN A 558 -6.30 -22.41 22.67
C GLN A 558 -4.85 -22.17 23.12
N ARG A 559 -3.87 -22.15 22.20
CA ARG A 559 -2.45 -21.86 22.41
C ARG A 559 -2.19 -20.35 22.35
N TYR A 560 -2.86 -19.58 23.21
CA TYR A 560 -2.90 -18.11 23.11
C TYR A 560 -1.56 -17.43 23.34
N GLU A 561 -0.66 -18.01 24.15
CA GLU A 561 0.68 -17.45 24.39
C GLU A 561 1.55 -17.55 23.14
N GLU A 562 1.52 -18.69 22.47
CA GLU A 562 2.27 -18.93 21.24
C GLU A 562 1.69 -18.09 20.08
N ALA A 563 0.38 -17.96 20.01
CA ALA A 563 -0.28 -17.08 19.06
C ALA A 563 0.12 -15.60 19.26
N ALA A 564 0.14 -15.12 20.51
CA ALA A 564 0.57 -13.75 20.83
C ALA A 564 2.05 -13.53 20.44
N ALA A 565 2.92 -14.51 20.67
CA ALA A 565 4.32 -14.44 20.26
C ALA A 565 4.49 -14.31 18.74
N LEU A 566 3.64 -15.00 17.95
CA LEU A 566 3.62 -14.89 16.50
C LEU A 566 3.14 -13.51 16.06
N HIS A 567 2.06 -12.98 16.64
CA HIS A 567 1.60 -11.63 16.33
C HIS A 567 2.66 -10.57 16.63
N HIS A 568 3.41 -10.69 17.74
CA HIS A 568 4.54 -9.79 18.01
C HIS A 568 5.67 -9.93 16.98
N LYS A 569 5.97 -11.15 16.52
CA LYS A 569 6.94 -11.37 15.43
C LYS A 569 6.48 -10.69 14.13
N GLY A 570 5.21 -10.83 13.77
CA GLY A 570 4.62 -10.18 12.60
C GLY A 570 4.73 -8.66 12.67
N LEU A 571 4.29 -8.04 13.77
CA LEU A 571 4.39 -6.59 14.02
C LEU A 571 5.82 -6.06 13.93
N SER A 572 6.80 -6.84 14.35
CA SER A 572 8.22 -6.44 14.25
C SER A 572 8.79 -6.50 12.84
N SER A 573 8.04 -7.04 11.88
CA SER A 573 8.48 -7.27 10.50
C SER A 573 7.74 -6.39 9.51
N SER A 574 6.42 -6.52 9.46
CA SER A 574 5.52 -5.72 8.63
C SER A 574 4.20 -5.57 9.39
N PRO A 575 3.97 -4.44 10.07
CA PRO A 575 2.78 -4.25 10.89
C PRO A 575 1.52 -4.11 10.01
N PHE A 576 0.44 -4.76 10.46
CA PHE A 576 -0.91 -4.59 9.93
C PHE A 576 -1.95 -4.90 11.00
N ALA A 577 -3.21 -4.48 10.76
CA ALA A 577 -4.27 -4.45 11.77
C ALA A 577 -4.55 -5.81 12.42
N GLU A 578 -4.53 -6.90 11.65
CA GLU A 578 -4.85 -8.24 12.12
C GLU A 578 -3.91 -8.75 13.24
N HIS A 579 -2.68 -8.23 13.29
CA HIS A 579 -1.80 -8.54 14.41
C HIS A 579 -2.23 -7.87 15.70
N HIS A 580 -2.67 -6.61 15.63
CA HIS A 580 -3.20 -5.90 16.79
C HIS A 580 -4.52 -6.53 17.26
N ASP A 581 -5.41 -6.86 16.32
CA ASP A 581 -6.64 -7.64 16.59
C ASP A 581 -6.32 -8.97 17.26
N GLY A 582 -5.35 -9.70 16.72
CA GLY A 582 -4.92 -10.99 17.25
C GLY A 582 -4.36 -10.92 18.67
N LEU A 583 -3.55 -9.90 18.97
CA LEU A 583 -3.02 -9.66 20.31
C LEU A 583 -4.13 -9.33 21.31
N LEU A 584 -5.07 -8.48 20.90
CA LEU A 584 -6.23 -8.12 21.73
C LEU A 584 -7.06 -9.37 22.06
N TRP A 585 -7.37 -10.21 21.07
CA TRP A 585 -8.08 -11.46 21.29
C TRP A 585 -7.33 -12.43 22.19
N CYS A 586 -6.02 -12.57 22.01
CA CYS A 586 -5.19 -13.41 22.89
C CYS A 586 -5.24 -12.90 24.34
N ALA A 587 -5.16 -11.58 24.56
CA ALA A 587 -5.25 -10.99 25.88
C ALA A 587 -6.64 -11.19 26.52
N ILE A 588 -7.73 -11.03 25.75
CA ILE A 588 -9.09 -11.26 26.20
C ILE A 588 -9.27 -12.73 26.64
N ARG A 589 -8.80 -13.70 25.83
CA ARG A 589 -8.94 -15.13 26.11
C ARG A 589 -8.11 -15.61 27.30
N ARG A 590 -7.01 -14.91 27.60
CA ARG A 590 -6.16 -15.17 28.77
C ARG A 590 -6.58 -14.39 30.02
N ASP A 591 -7.63 -13.58 29.93
CA ASP A 591 -8.06 -12.64 30.99
C ASP A 591 -6.90 -11.73 31.47
N GLU A 592 -6.04 -11.34 30.54
CA GLU A 592 -4.87 -10.49 30.80
C GLU A 592 -5.26 -9.01 30.74
N ARG A 593 -5.85 -8.50 31.81
CA ARG A 593 -6.47 -7.16 31.87
C ARG A 593 -5.57 -6.02 31.41
N PRO A 594 -4.30 -5.90 31.88
CA PRO A 594 -3.40 -4.86 31.37
C PRO A 594 -3.13 -5.03 29.86
N GLY A 595 -2.97 -6.27 29.40
CA GLY A 595 -2.73 -6.61 27.99
C GLY A 595 -3.92 -6.22 27.11
N ILE A 596 -5.18 -6.42 27.58
CA ILE A 596 -6.39 -5.99 26.85
C ILE A 596 -6.36 -4.48 26.60
N VAL A 597 -6.08 -3.68 27.65
CA VAL A 597 -6.05 -2.22 27.53
C VAL A 597 -4.93 -1.78 26.58
N THR A 598 -3.72 -2.35 26.73
CA THR A 598 -2.58 -1.99 25.90
C THR A 598 -2.80 -2.37 24.44
N ALA A 599 -3.30 -3.59 24.16
CA ALA A 599 -3.54 -4.03 22.80
C ALA A 599 -4.67 -3.23 22.13
N ALA A 600 -5.72 -2.89 22.87
CA ALA A 600 -6.81 -2.06 22.38
C ALA A 600 -6.36 -0.63 22.05
N GLU A 601 -5.51 -0.01 22.89
CA GLU A 601 -4.90 1.30 22.58
C GLU A 601 -4.07 1.25 21.31
N GLN A 602 -3.25 0.24 21.15
CA GLN A 602 -2.43 0.06 19.93
C GLN A 602 -3.30 -0.14 18.70
N LEU A 603 -4.35 -0.95 18.79
CA LEU A 603 -5.31 -1.16 17.70
C LEU A 603 -6.01 0.13 17.32
N TRP A 604 -6.51 0.89 18.31
CA TRP A 604 -7.18 2.17 18.06
C TRP A 604 -6.27 3.16 17.33
N HIS A 605 -5.03 3.35 17.80
CA HIS A 605 -4.07 4.24 17.14
C HIS A 605 -3.74 3.77 15.73
N PHE A 606 -3.53 2.47 15.54
CA PHE A 606 -3.24 1.92 14.22
C PHE A 606 -4.40 2.17 13.23
N THR A 607 -5.65 2.03 13.67
CA THR A 607 -6.83 2.27 12.80
C THR A 607 -7.02 3.75 12.47
N GLN A 608 -6.63 4.67 13.35
CA GLN A 608 -6.64 6.11 13.03
C GLN A 608 -5.61 6.46 11.94
N ASP A 609 -4.43 5.83 11.98
CA ASP A 609 -3.37 6.10 11.02
C ASP A 609 -3.62 5.44 9.65
N TYR A 610 -4.21 4.23 9.63
CA TYR A 610 -4.33 3.40 8.42
C TYR A 610 -5.77 3.12 7.97
N GLY A 611 -6.77 3.54 8.75
CA GLY A 611 -8.20 3.44 8.38
C GLY A 611 -8.78 2.02 8.29
N TYR A 612 -8.08 1.00 8.82
CA TYR A 612 -8.51 -0.40 8.74
C TYR A 612 -8.47 -1.10 10.09
N SER A 613 -9.53 -1.83 10.42
CA SER A 613 -9.57 -2.86 11.46
C SER A 613 -10.56 -3.95 11.05
N ARG A 614 -10.23 -5.20 11.35
CA ARG A 614 -11.15 -6.35 11.17
C ARG A 614 -12.32 -6.29 12.16
N HIS A 615 -12.13 -5.67 13.32
CA HIS A 615 -13.12 -5.58 14.39
C HIS A 615 -13.58 -4.15 14.58
N CYS A 616 -14.91 -3.98 14.64
CA CYS A 616 -15.49 -2.69 14.99
C CYS A 616 -15.22 -2.35 16.46
N PRO A 617 -15.16 -1.07 16.83
CA PRO A 617 -15.07 -0.64 18.24
C PRO A 617 -16.12 -1.30 19.13
N THR A 618 -17.32 -1.56 18.61
CA THR A 618 -18.40 -2.25 19.30
C THR A 618 -18.05 -3.67 19.76
N ASP A 619 -17.13 -4.36 19.07
CA ASP A 619 -16.74 -5.73 19.38
C ASP A 619 -15.84 -5.82 20.61
N TYR A 620 -14.94 -4.84 20.83
CA TYR A 620 -13.93 -4.95 21.85
C TYR A 620 -13.98 -3.90 22.97
N PHE A 621 -14.57 -2.70 22.76
CA PHE A 621 -14.67 -1.67 23.80
C PHE A 621 -15.36 -2.16 25.07
N PRO A 622 -16.41 -3.02 25.04
CA PRO A 622 -16.96 -3.61 26.25
C PRO A 622 -15.94 -4.40 27.08
N SER A 623 -15.02 -5.12 26.43
CA SER A 623 -13.94 -5.89 27.09
C SER A 623 -12.90 -4.96 27.71
N VAL A 624 -12.59 -3.84 27.03
CA VAL A 624 -11.69 -2.80 27.57
C VAL A 624 -12.29 -2.12 28.80
N ALA A 625 -13.58 -1.77 28.74
CA ALA A 625 -14.27 -1.16 29.86
C ALA A 625 -14.29 -2.08 31.09
N LEU A 626 -14.58 -3.37 30.88
CA LEU A 626 -14.50 -4.39 31.94
C LEU A 626 -13.09 -4.49 32.52
N ALA A 627 -12.06 -4.54 31.67
CA ALA A 627 -10.66 -4.61 32.12
C ALA A 627 -10.25 -3.38 32.94
N LEU A 628 -10.57 -2.18 32.47
CA LEU A 628 -10.33 -0.91 33.19
C LEU A 628 -11.04 -0.87 34.53
N TYR A 629 -12.31 -1.30 34.55
CA TYR A 629 -13.08 -1.39 35.79
C TYR A 629 -12.41 -2.33 36.80
N GLN A 630 -12.03 -3.53 36.38
CA GLN A 630 -11.38 -4.54 37.24
C GLN A 630 -9.97 -4.13 37.69
N LEU A 631 -9.29 -3.28 36.92
CA LEU A 631 -8.00 -2.68 37.31
C LEU A 631 -8.14 -1.46 38.27
N GLY A 632 -9.38 -1.05 38.61
CA GLY A 632 -9.63 0.14 39.40
C GLY A 632 -9.38 1.47 38.65
N ARG A 633 -9.37 1.41 37.29
CA ARG A 633 -9.14 2.52 36.36
C ARG A 633 -10.42 2.99 35.68
N ALA A 634 -11.57 2.85 36.33
CA ALA A 634 -12.88 3.14 35.75
C ALA A 634 -13.01 4.56 35.18
N GLY A 635 -12.27 5.55 35.74
CA GLY A 635 -12.26 6.93 35.23
C GLY A 635 -11.75 7.04 33.77
N GLU A 636 -10.94 6.12 33.30
CA GLU A 636 -10.41 6.11 31.92
C GLU A 636 -11.42 5.59 30.89
N ILE A 637 -12.53 4.98 31.33
CA ILE A 637 -13.62 4.55 30.43
C ILE A 637 -14.22 5.75 29.68
N GLY A 638 -14.16 6.96 30.25
CA GLY A 638 -14.61 8.18 29.60
C GLY A 638 -13.97 8.42 28.23
N ILE A 639 -12.67 8.13 28.08
CA ILE A 639 -11.94 8.25 26.82
C ILE A 639 -12.50 7.29 25.78
N TRP A 640 -12.82 6.07 26.18
CA TRP A 640 -13.39 5.07 25.29
C TRP A 640 -14.84 5.36 24.90
N LEU A 641 -15.59 6.03 25.77
CA LEU A 641 -16.92 6.55 25.42
C LEU A 641 -16.84 7.63 24.34
N GLU A 642 -15.90 8.57 24.47
CA GLU A 642 -15.66 9.62 23.46
C GLU A 642 -15.25 9.02 22.13
N ARG A 643 -14.34 8.03 22.15
CA ARG A 643 -13.90 7.30 20.93
C ARG A 643 -15.04 6.52 20.26
N LEU A 644 -15.93 5.90 21.05
CA LEU A 644 -17.08 5.17 20.53
C LEU A 644 -18.08 6.13 19.85
N ASP A 645 -18.31 7.28 20.46
CA ASP A 645 -19.19 8.31 19.90
C ASP A 645 -18.60 8.90 18.62
N GLN A 646 -17.30 9.24 18.63
CA GLN A 646 -16.59 9.75 17.47
C GLN A 646 -16.65 8.75 16.30
N TRP A 647 -16.32 7.48 16.53
CA TRP A 647 -16.40 6.45 15.50
C TRP A 647 -17.81 6.36 14.90
N PHE A 648 -18.85 6.39 15.74
CA PHE A 648 -20.21 6.27 15.27
C PHE A 648 -20.68 7.52 14.49
N GLU A 649 -20.23 8.71 14.88
CA GLU A 649 -20.51 9.97 14.17
C GLU A 649 -19.81 10.08 12.80
N GLU A 650 -18.66 9.42 12.64
CA GLU A 650 -17.90 9.37 11.38
C GLU A 650 -18.50 8.41 10.33
N LEU A 651 -19.37 7.47 10.75
CA LEU A 651 -20.09 6.57 9.85
C LEU A 651 -21.12 7.34 9.00
N ASP A 652 -21.34 6.88 7.77
CA ASP A 652 -22.42 7.43 6.97
C ASP A 652 -23.82 7.04 7.52
N ALA A 653 -24.90 7.67 6.99
CA ALA A 653 -26.26 7.50 7.52
C ALA A 653 -26.79 6.06 7.34
N ASP A 654 -26.30 5.29 6.38
CA ASP A 654 -26.71 3.90 6.13
C ASP A 654 -25.96 2.97 7.09
N GLU A 655 -24.66 3.16 7.22
CA GLU A 655 -23.81 2.47 8.19
C GLU A 655 -24.27 2.72 9.63
N GLN A 656 -24.59 3.97 9.99
CA GLN A 656 -25.14 4.28 11.30
C GLN A 656 -26.43 3.54 11.61
N ARG A 657 -27.28 3.34 10.60
CA ARG A 657 -28.53 2.56 10.78
C ARG A 657 -28.24 1.08 11.00
N GLU A 658 -27.29 0.54 10.27
CA GLU A 658 -26.87 -0.85 10.37
C GLU A 658 -26.18 -1.13 11.71
N GLN A 659 -25.23 -0.27 12.12
CA GLN A 659 -24.42 -0.42 13.31
C GLN A 659 -25.12 0.06 14.60
N ARG A 660 -26.28 0.70 14.51
CA ARG A 660 -26.97 1.30 15.65
C ARG A 660 -27.22 0.37 16.83
N ARG A 661 -27.57 -0.87 16.51
CA ARG A 661 -27.83 -1.90 17.50
C ARG A 661 -26.57 -2.21 18.33
N ASP A 662 -25.49 -2.49 17.64
CA ASP A 662 -24.22 -2.91 18.25
C ASP A 662 -23.55 -1.73 18.97
N TYR A 663 -23.68 -0.53 18.42
CA TYR A 663 -23.29 0.71 19.09
C TYR A 663 -24.02 0.86 20.43
N LEU A 664 -25.34 0.71 20.48
CA LEU A 664 -26.10 0.82 21.74
C LEU A 664 -25.71 -0.26 22.76
N ALA A 665 -25.44 -1.49 22.30
CA ALA A 665 -25.00 -2.58 23.16
C ALA A 665 -23.61 -2.27 23.79
N ALA A 666 -22.67 -1.82 22.99
CA ALA A 666 -21.36 -1.40 23.45
C ALA A 666 -21.45 -0.18 24.40
N LEU A 667 -22.20 0.85 24.00
CA LEU A 667 -22.39 2.05 24.78
C LEU A 667 -22.98 1.77 26.17
N MET A 668 -24.00 0.91 26.24
CA MET A 668 -24.59 0.51 27.54
C MET A 668 -23.58 -0.23 28.41
N SER A 669 -22.69 -1.03 27.82
CA SER A 669 -21.63 -1.71 28.56
C SER A 669 -20.62 -0.75 29.15
N LEU A 670 -20.18 0.24 28.38
CA LEU A 670 -19.24 1.26 28.85
C LEU A 670 -19.89 2.12 29.95
N LEU A 671 -21.12 2.58 29.73
CA LEU A 671 -21.85 3.40 30.71
C LEU A 671 -22.14 2.63 32.01
N ASP A 672 -22.38 1.32 31.97
CA ASP A 672 -22.56 0.48 33.14
C ASP A 672 -21.33 0.56 34.07
N PHE A 673 -20.15 0.25 33.54
CA PHE A 673 -18.90 0.30 34.31
C PHE A 673 -18.46 1.74 34.72
N PHE A 674 -18.76 2.73 33.89
CA PHE A 674 -18.43 4.12 34.17
C PHE A 674 -19.34 4.76 35.24
N SER A 675 -20.58 4.27 35.36
CA SER A 675 -21.60 4.81 36.25
C SER A 675 -21.23 4.73 37.74
N GLU A 676 -20.46 3.71 38.16
CA GLU A 676 -20.05 3.56 39.55
C GLU A 676 -19.16 4.72 40.05
N SER A 677 -18.35 5.29 39.17
CA SER A 677 -17.42 6.38 39.53
C SER A 677 -17.91 7.77 39.07
N HIS A 678 -18.77 7.84 38.05
CA HIS A 678 -19.18 9.10 37.40
C HIS A 678 -20.71 9.15 37.17
N GLY A 679 -21.48 8.70 38.15
CA GLY A 679 -22.94 8.60 38.04
C GLY A 679 -23.66 9.88 37.65
N ASP A 680 -23.19 11.04 38.14
CA ASP A 680 -23.79 12.34 37.81
C ASP A 680 -23.67 12.71 36.33
N VAL A 681 -22.59 12.28 35.67
CA VAL A 681 -22.35 12.49 34.23
C VAL A 681 -23.14 11.49 33.40
N VAL A 682 -23.19 10.25 33.84
CA VAL A 682 -23.78 9.13 33.11
C VAL A 682 -25.33 9.18 33.13
N ARG A 683 -25.92 9.54 34.27
CA ARG A 683 -27.37 9.49 34.46
C ARG A 683 -28.19 10.27 33.41
N PRO A 684 -27.90 11.53 33.07
CA PRO A 684 -28.66 12.25 32.04
C PRO A 684 -28.61 11.56 30.68
N ARG A 685 -27.48 10.94 30.36
CA ARG A 685 -27.29 10.19 29.09
C ARG A 685 -28.13 8.91 29.08
N LEU A 686 -28.17 8.16 30.20
CA LEU A 686 -29.02 6.97 30.32
C LEU A 686 -30.51 7.31 30.20
N GLU A 687 -30.95 8.41 30.83
CA GLU A 687 -32.33 8.89 30.77
C GLU A 687 -32.73 9.27 29.33
N ALA A 688 -31.81 9.88 28.55
CA ALA A 688 -32.03 10.21 27.14
C ALA A 688 -32.12 8.99 26.25
N LEU A 689 -31.30 7.96 26.49
CA LEU A 689 -31.23 6.72 25.69
C LEU A 689 -32.31 5.70 26.05
N LEU A 690 -32.94 5.84 27.21
CA LEU A 690 -33.94 4.88 27.72
C LEU A 690 -35.07 4.55 26.72
N PRO A 691 -35.71 5.52 26.02
CA PRO A 691 -36.74 5.19 25.03
C PRO A 691 -36.24 4.31 23.89
N GLU A 692 -35.05 4.58 23.42
CA GLU A 692 -34.44 3.85 22.30
C GLU A 692 -34.03 2.43 22.69
N VAL A 693 -33.37 2.27 23.84
CA VAL A 693 -32.99 0.95 24.36
C VAL A 693 -34.22 0.08 24.62
N ARG A 694 -35.32 0.68 25.07
CA ARG A 694 -36.59 -0.03 25.21
C ARG A 694 -37.21 -0.43 23.88
N ALA A 695 -37.11 0.44 22.87
CA ALA A 695 -37.59 0.13 21.52
C ALA A 695 -36.79 -1.01 20.88
N LEU A 696 -35.48 -1.06 21.10
CA LEU A 696 -34.62 -2.16 20.70
C LEU A 696 -35.05 -3.50 21.36
N GLY A 697 -35.37 -3.44 22.66
CA GLY A 697 -35.98 -4.54 23.39
C GLY A 697 -35.13 -5.78 23.58
N GLU A 698 -33.81 -5.66 23.58
CA GLU A 698 -32.84 -6.74 23.78
C GLU A 698 -32.51 -6.95 25.25
N CYS A 699 -32.44 -8.22 25.68
CA CYS A 699 -32.12 -8.58 27.05
C CYS A 699 -30.80 -8.00 27.52
N TYR A 700 -29.72 -8.15 26.73
CA TYR A 700 -28.38 -7.70 27.07
C TYR A 700 -28.34 -6.18 27.30
N THR A 701 -28.83 -5.40 26.34
CA THR A 701 -28.82 -3.93 26.36
C THR A 701 -29.68 -3.38 27.50
N LEU A 702 -30.88 -3.94 27.70
CA LEU A 702 -31.75 -3.58 28.82
C LEU A 702 -31.14 -3.89 30.18
N ARG A 703 -30.46 -5.04 30.31
CA ARG A 703 -29.78 -5.43 31.54
C ARG A 703 -28.61 -4.52 31.87
N ARG A 704 -27.78 -4.13 30.88
CA ARG A 704 -26.68 -3.18 31.07
C ARG A 704 -27.20 -1.81 31.49
N LEU A 705 -28.27 -1.33 30.84
CA LEU A 705 -28.94 -0.10 31.25
C LEU A 705 -29.47 -0.17 32.71
N ALA A 706 -30.06 -1.33 33.10
CA ALA A 706 -30.53 -1.55 34.44
C ALA A 706 -29.39 -1.52 35.48
N CYS A 707 -28.24 -2.16 35.18
CA CYS A 707 -27.07 -2.12 36.05
C CYS A 707 -26.50 -0.69 36.19
N ALA A 708 -26.41 0.06 35.10
CA ALA A 708 -25.98 1.46 35.16
C ALA A 708 -26.95 2.33 35.99
N MET A 709 -28.27 2.10 35.84
CA MET A 709 -29.29 2.78 36.66
C MET A 709 -29.28 2.32 38.11
N GLU A 710 -28.84 1.10 38.42
CA GLU A 710 -28.62 0.64 39.80
C GLU A 710 -27.56 1.50 40.51
N SER A 711 -26.53 1.92 39.81
CA SER A 711 -25.41 2.68 40.34
C SER A 711 -25.70 4.19 40.47
N CYS A 712 -26.48 4.77 39.54
CA CYS A 712 -26.62 6.23 39.47
C CYS A 712 -28.07 6.77 39.34
N GLY A 713 -29.04 5.89 39.16
CA GLY A 713 -30.43 6.26 38.90
C GLY A 713 -31.42 5.94 40.05
N PRO A 714 -32.72 6.10 39.81
CA PRO A 714 -33.76 5.63 40.73
C PRO A 714 -33.82 4.11 40.74
N ILE A 715 -33.69 3.52 41.93
CA ILE A 715 -33.68 2.06 42.11
C ILE A 715 -34.98 1.39 41.60
N ASP A 716 -36.13 2.05 41.70
CA ASP A 716 -37.39 1.58 41.17
C ASP A 716 -37.34 1.40 39.65
N GLN A 717 -36.66 2.30 38.97
CA GLN A 717 -36.46 2.24 37.51
C GLN A 717 -35.52 1.10 37.14
N ALA A 718 -34.42 0.89 37.87
CA ALA A 718 -33.52 -0.23 37.68
C ALA A 718 -34.26 -1.58 37.89
N VAL A 719 -35.08 -1.70 38.92
CA VAL A 719 -35.94 -2.90 39.14
C VAL A 719 -36.88 -3.15 37.95
N ALA A 720 -37.52 -2.08 37.43
CA ALA A 720 -38.38 -2.20 36.26
C ALA A 720 -37.64 -2.70 35.05
N LEU A 721 -36.46 -2.14 34.75
CA LEU A 721 -35.61 -2.51 33.62
C LEU A 721 -35.07 -3.95 33.71
N HIS A 722 -34.67 -4.41 34.92
CA HIS A 722 -34.28 -5.82 35.10
C HIS A 722 -35.43 -6.77 34.82
N ARG A 723 -36.67 -6.40 35.21
CA ARG A 723 -37.87 -7.21 34.89
C ARG A 723 -38.15 -7.21 33.38
N GLU A 724 -38.00 -6.06 32.71
CA GLU A 724 -38.15 -5.97 31.27
C GLU A 724 -37.10 -6.83 30.57
N ALA A 725 -35.82 -6.78 30.99
CA ALA A 725 -34.76 -7.63 30.47
C ALA A 725 -35.06 -9.13 30.62
N ILE A 726 -35.47 -9.55 31.81
CA ILE A 726 -35.84 -10.96 32.07
C ILE A 726 -37.02 -11.40 31.18
N ALA A 727 -37.99 -10.52 30.93
CA ALA A 727 -39.11 -10.82 30.06
C ALA A 727 -38.74 -11.00 28.58
N LYS A 728 -37.54 -10.56 28.18
CA LYS A 728 -36.99 -10.69 26.83
C LYS A 728 -36.07 -11.90 26.66
N LEU A 729 -35.72 -12.61 27.74
CA LEU A 729 -34.93 -13.82 27.66
C LEU A 729 -35.66 -14.92 26.85
N THR A 730 -34.91 -15.57 26.00
CA THR A 730 -35.34 -16.69 25.19
C THR A 730 -34.69 -18.02 25.66
N PRO A 731 -35.18 -19.19 25.28
CA PRO A 731 -34.53 -20.47 25.58
C PRO A 731 -33.11 -20.60 24.97
N ASP A 732 -32.85 -19.82 23.91
CA ASP A 732 -31.57 -19.84 23.18
C ASP A 732 -30.50 -18.96 23.84
N ASP A 733 -30.88 -18.09 24.78
CA ASP A 733 -29.93 -17.28 25.54
C ASP A 733 -29.11 -18.18 26.47
N SER A 734 -27.83 -17.78 26.67
CA SER A 734 -26.92 -18.57 27.51
C SER A 734 -27.39 -18.65 28.97
N GLU A 735 -27.05 -19.77 29.62
CA GLU A 735 -27.35 -19.95 31.07
C GLU A 735 -26.72 -18.83 31.91
N ALA A 736 -25.56 -18.33 31.48
CA ALA A 736 -24.90 -17.21 32.13
C ALA A 736 -25.73 -15.92 32.04
N GLU A 737 -26.36 -15.62 30.90
CA GLU A 737 -27.20 -14.44 30.70
C GLU A 737 -28.48 -14.54 31.55
N HIS A 738 -29.13 -15.71 31.57
CA HIS A 738 -30.24 -15.98 32.46
C HIS A 738 -29.91 -15.76 33.93
N LYS A 739 -28.72 -16.17 34.36
CA LYS A 739 -28.24 -15.99 35.73
C LYS A 739 -28.00 -14.53 36.04
N MET A 740 -27.22 -13.84 35.17
CA MET A 740 -26.86 -12.42 35.38
C MET A 740 -28.11 -11.52 35.47
N ALA A 741 -29.13 -11.75 34.64
CA ALA A 741 -30.35 -10.97 34.66
C ALA A 741 -31.14 -11.18 35.98
N ARG A 742 -31.22 -12.41 36.48
CA ARG A 742 -31.88 -12.71 37.75
C ARG A 742 -31.12 -12.19 38.96
N ASP A 743 -29.80 -12.35 38.96
CA ASP A 743 -28.94 -11.84 40.05
C ASP A 743 -29.03 -10.30 40.16
N GLY A 744 -29.03 -9.60 39.02
CA GLY A 744 -29.24 -8.17 38.95
C GLY A 744 -30.56 -7.72 39.60
N LEU A 745 -31.66 -8.39 39.19
CA LEU A 745 -32.97 -8.10 39.80
C LEU A 745 -32.99 -8.34 41.32
N GLN A 746 -32.36 -9.44 41.79
CA GLN A 746 -32.27 -9.72 43.21
C GLN A 746 -31.51 -8.68 44.00
N ARG A 747 -30.36 -8.21 43.47
CA ARG A 747 -29.60 -7.10 44.09
C ARG A 747 -30.41 -5.81 44.19
N CYS A 748 -31.07 -5.43 43.09
CA CYS A 748 -31.91 -4.22 43.08
C CYS A 748 -33.12 -4.33 44.06
N LEU A 749 -33.76 -5.49 44.13
CA LEU A 749 -34.85 -5.66 45.08
C LEU A 749 -34.41 -5.57 46.55
N LYS A 750 -33.21 -6.08 46.85
CA LYS A 750 -32.60 -5.92 48.16
C LYS A 750 -32.31 -4.45 48.49
N LEU A 751 -31.63 -3.76 47.58
CA LEU A 751 -31.36 -2.31 47.75
C LEU A 751 -32.65 -1.49 47.88
N HIS A 752 -33.67 -1.83 47.11
CA HIS A 752 -34.98 -1.18 47.20
C HIS A 752 -35.67 -1.44 48.56
N SER A 753 -35.55 -2.62 49.12
CA SER A 753 -36.09 -2.97 50.45
C SER A 753 -35.34 -2.17 51.55
N ASP A 754 -34.01 -2.10 51.45
CA ASP A 754 -33.14 -1.45 52.41
C ASP A 754 -33.30 0.10 52.40
N SER A 755 -33.67 0.67 51.24
CA SER A 755 -33.93 2.11 51.07
C SER A 755 -35.29 2.57 51.57
N LYS A 756 -36.24 1.65 51.82
CA LYS A 756 -37.55 2.02 52.38
C LYS A 756 -37.44 2.35 53.85
N PRO A 757 -37.93 3.53 54.31
CA PRO A 757 -37.91 3.88 55.72
C PRO A 757 -38.74 2.84 56.50
N TRP A 758 -38.17 2.27 57.58
CA TRP A 758 -38.77 1.23 58.42
C TRP A 758 -40.20 1.58 58.93
N TRP A 759 -40.53 2.87 59.05
CA TRP A 759 -41.88 3.33 59.47
C TRP A 759 -42.95 3.23 58.36
N LYS A 760 -42.61 2.95 57.09
CA LYS A 760 -43.57 2.67 56.01
C LYS A 760 -43.94 1.20 55.90
N LEU A 761 -43.40 0.37 56.78
CA LEU A 761 -43.71 -1.07 56.87
C LEU A 761 -44.76 -1.35 57.89
N TRP A 762 -45.34 -0.34 58.57
CA TRP A 762 -46.47 -0.44 59.48
C TRP A 762 -47.70 0.33 58.98
#